data_dc839674d75dd9b9b8c759bcac6565de
#
_entry.id   dc839674d75dd9b9b8c759bcac6565de
#
_cell.length_a   1.000
_cell.length_b   1.000
_cell.length_c   1.000
_cell.angle_alpha   90.00
_cell.angle_beta   90.00
_cell.angle_gamma   90.00
#
_symmetry.space_group_name_H-M   'P 1'
#
loop_
_entity.id
_entity.type
_entity.pdbx_description
1 polymer ?
#
loop_
_entity_poly.entity_id
_entity_poly.type
_entity_poly.pdbx_seq_one_letter_code
_entity_poly.pdbx_strand_id
1 'polypeptide(L)'
;MFCYQRNFGCPTEVVTKEQFRALVGASETVRKVKEGREALERGDKATYDKLKKSLPFVIFIATYDEWDKEFENRKTHEKTVKRGCWRSQQHCRLNGLGVIDFDHIEGDVRKVWQEAFARLSEEDRQRILFVFVTPSGHGLKVVFIADAAVGNLIDNQIVFSQKLGLNPDEACKDASRGAFLTTSDDIIFIDEERLFTFENAAFGEKYNEVYHQGKSQPTDSAHTGSDPSVTVEDVTGGLTPACAAEETYNGVPYQKIIEAWMEGRNLTNRRHDTLVELADHLRYLIGKNPTKITEVVMTLPWVQDLAKEGEDVAGTVSSIMGWRYRQKKPDEVTEALRKSGALVQGGSTQGTGTQCSAGSAQMFQSPCAAPCADNDIYEAMPLDKWAEELLEMAKFYPCMKELFLNVHPHKLPAVLFSSAALFGTLMTRAWYHFWFSPKIMRRLNYCIFIIGDPGAGKHMIEEFYNIIADPMIQADQCLIDAVNRYKESRTERSTSTKAQKGEALKRPVVGIRVHPARTATGEFIRHMNAAVETVQGQPLNLHMFSFDAELDNVTKQNKGGDWKDREILELKSFHNEQDGQMYANQESVTGMFNVFWNFIYTGTPYALHRKVNQRNFGSGMSTRLAVIPLPDKGTAQRHQQVQDNQDETLRTWAYRLDKVEGELPIEPLNDETYEWQTSHLEIAEFNGDKADRTLLKRIPYYGIGISLPFILMRHWDEWQEKRTLTMDDMDRRLCRLAMEIQYKCQQFFFGEMAFNYFADQNKEFVQRRRSTRYDECFRKLPDEFRTQQFMDCFGCSNPTASRAIIRFQEDHVVEKVKYGLYRKLVNELP
;
A
#
# COMPACT_ATOMS: atom_id res chain seq x y z
N MET A 1 -19.24 -35.28 10.32
CA MET A 1 -18.14 -35.80 11.18
C MET A 1 -16.92 -34.87 11.10
N PHE A 2 -16.18 -34.66 12.17
CA PHE A 2 -14.99 -33.83 12.22
C PHE A 2 -13.86 -34.54 12.96
N CYS A 3 -12.62 -34.02 12.89
CA CYS A 3 -11.47 -34.72 13.43
C CYS A 3 -10.65 -33.90 14.43
N TYR A 4 -9.82 -34.56 15.21
CA TYR A 4 -8.84 -33.93 16.07
C TYR A 4 -7.43 -34.42 15.78
N GLN A 5 -6.46 -33.65 16.16
CA GLN A 5 -5.05 -33.96 16.06
C GLN A 5 -4.40 -33.84 17.44
N ARG A 6 -3.87 -34.94 17.95
CA ARG A 6 -3.27 -34.97 19.28
C ARG A 6 -2.07 -34.03 19.44
N ASN A 7 -1.27 -33.96 18.39
CA ASN A 7 -0.19 -32.99 18.22
C ASN A 7 0.17 -32.92 16.73
N PHE A 8 0.93 -31.93 16.32
CA PHE A 8 1.28 -31.72 14.89
C PHE A 8 2.12 -32.84 14.25
N GLY A 9 2.64 -33.79 15.04
CA GLY A 9 3.37 -34.97 14.56
C GLY A 9 2.53 -36.24 14.46
N CYS A 10 1.23 -36.19 14.76
CA CYS A 10 0.31 -37.33 14.64
C CYS A 10 -0.68 -37.13 13.49
N PRO A 11 -1.20 -38.21 12.88
CA PRO A 11 -2.33 -38.11 11.96
C PRO A 11 -3.57 -37.58 12.71
N THR A 12 -4.55 -37.16 11.95
CA THR A 12 -5.86 -36.79 12.46
C THR A 12 -6.73 -38.01 12.66
N GLU A 13 -7.62 -37.97 13.64
CA GLU A 13 -8.58 -39.03 13.96
C GLU A 13 -9.97 -38.39 14.05
N VAL A 14 -11.01 -39.11 13.61
CA VAL A 14 -12.41 -38.68 13.82
C VAL A 14 -12.68 -38.72 15.32
N VAL A 15 -13.22 -37.63 15.86
CA VAL A 15 -13.47 -37.52 17.31
C VAL A 15 -14.90 -37.95 17.62
N THR A 16 -15.05 -38.81 18.65
CA THR A 16 -16.37 -39.15 19.19
C THR A 16 -16.82 -38.13 20.23
N LYS A 17 -18.11 -38.14 20.54
CA LYS A 17 -18.71 -37.25 21.59
C LYS A 17 -18.05 -37.46 22.96
N GLU A 18 -17.80 -38.71 23.33
CA GLU A 18 -17.18 -39.09 24.60
C GLU A 18 -15.72 -38.62 24.65
N GLN A 19 -14.98 -38.82 23.57
CA GLN A 19 -13.59 -38.32 23.45
C GLN A 19 -13.51 -36.80 23.54
N PHE A 20 -14.42 -36.09 22.88
CA PHE A 20 -14.47 -34.64 22.91
C PHE A 20 -14.72 -34.10 24.32
N ARG A 21 -15.74 -34.67 25.01
CA ARG A 21 -16.03 -34.34 26.42
C ARG A 21 -14.83 -34.61 27.33
N ALA A 22 -14.15 -35.74 27.13
CA ALA A 22 -12.96 -36.07 27.89
C ALA A 22 -11.83 -35.08 27.66
N LEU A 23 -11.64 -34.59 26.45
CA LEU A 23 -10.59 -33.59 26.08
C LEU A 23 -10.85 -32.22 26.70
N VAL A 24 -12.08 -31.70 26.65
CA VAL A 24 -12.43 -30.38 27.22
C VAL A 24 -12.49 -30.41 28.76
N GLY A 25 -12.86 -31.57 29.36
CA GLY A 25 -12.92 -31.77 30.80
C GLY A 25 -11.61 -32.24 31.45
N ALA A 26 -10.55 -32.50 30.63
CA ALA A 26 -9.30 -33.01 31.17
C ALA A 26 -8.63 -31.99 32.11
N SER A 27 -8.22 -32.44 33.30
CA SER A 27 -7.54 -31.59 34.28
C SER A 27 -6.27 -30.91 33.69
N GLU A 28 -5.59 -31.56 32.80
CA GLU A 28 -4.43 -31.00 32.10
C GLU A 28 -4.82 -29.85 31.13
N THR A 29 -5.93 -29.96 30.40
CA THR A 29 -6.48 -28.89 29.53
C THR A 29 -6.85 -27.68 30.40
N VAL A 30 -7.58 -27.89 31.49
CA VAL A 30 -7.99 -26.84 32.42
C VAL A 30 -6.76 -26.11 33.00
N ARG A 31 -5.76 -26.88 33.49
CA ARG A 31 -4.52 -26.32 34.01
C ARG A 31 -3.78 -25.48 32.96
N LYS A 32 -3.59 -25.99 31.75
CA LYS A 32 -2.87 -25.30 30.65
C LYS A 32 -3.57 -24.01 30.25
N VAL A 33 -4.88 -24.00 30.13
CA VAL A 33 -5.66 -22.80 29.80
C VAL A 33 -5.53 -21.75 30.89
N LYS A 34 -5.65 -22.16 32.16
CA LYS A 34 -5.50 -21.26 33.30
C LYS A 34 -4.11 -20.65 33.39
N GLU A 35 -3.04 -21.48 33.36
CA GLU A 35 -1.65 -21.02 33.37
C GLU A 35 -1.33 -20.11 32.16
N GLY A 36 -1.94 -20.41 30.99
CA GLY A 36 -1.80 -19.60 29.81
C GLY A 36 -2.41 -18.20 29.93
N ARG A 37 -3.61 -18.09 30.51
CA ARG A 37 -4.26 -16.79 30.80
C ARG A 37 -3.46 -15.99 31.84
N GLU A 38 -3.00 -16.62 32.91
CA GLU A 38 -2.13 -15.99 33.90
C GLU A 38 -0.80 -15.50 33.27
N ALA A 39 -0.24 -16.24 32.32
CA ALA A 39 0.95 -15.81 31.58
C ALA A 39 0.66 -14.56 30.71
N LEU A 40 -0.49 -14.50 30.03
CA LEU A 40 -0.93 -13.32 29.27
C LEU A 40 -1.13 -12.08 30.15
N GLU A 41 -1.77 -12.22 31.29
CA GLU A 41 -1.94 -11.15 32.29
C GLU A 41 -0.60 -10.57 32.78
N ARG A 42 0.42 -11.42 32.88
CA ARG A 42 1.79 -10.99 33.20
C ARG A 42 2.61 -10.49 32.02
N GLY A 43 2.02 -10.48 30.81
CA GLY A 43 2.71 -10.07 29.56
C GLY A 43 3.66 -11.13 29.00
N ASP A 44 3.69 -12.36 29.53
CA ASP A 44 4.53 -13.47 29.05
C ASP A 44 3.87 -14.24 27.90
N LYS A 45 3.89 -13.63 26.72
CA LYS A 45 3.34 -14.21 25.48
C LYS A 45 4.07 -15.50 25.09
N ALA A 46 5.35 -15.64 25.39
CA ALA A 46 6.13 -16.82 24.99
C ALA A 46 5.66 -18.08 25.73
N THR A 47 5.42 -17.98 27.03
CA THR A 47 4.86 -19.08 27.84
C THR A 47 3.44 -19.42 27.41
N TYR A 48 2.59 -18.41 27.14
CA TYR A 48 1.26 -18.62 26.59
C TYR A 48 1.27 -19.40 25.29
N ASP A 49 2.07 -18.98 24.32
CA ASP A 49 2.16 -19.62 23.00
C ASP A 49 2.64 -21.08 23.10
N LYS A 50 3.54 -21.38 24.02
CA LYS A 50 4.01 -22.74 24.31
C LYS A 50 2.90 -23.61 24.90
N LEU A 51 2.15 -23.10 25.87
CA LEU A 51 1.02 -23.79 26.49
C LEU A 51 -0.12 -24.00 25.50
N LYS A 52 -0.50 -22.97 24.73
CA LYS A 52 -1.50 -23.02 23.66
C LYS A 52 -1.19 -24.12 22.64
N LYS A 53 0.06 -24.18 22.13
CA LYS A 53 0.49 -25.20 21.17
C LYS A 53 0.47 -26.62 21.72
N SER A 54 0.39 -26.81 23.02
CA SER A 54 0.30 -28.11 23.69
C SER A 54 -1.14 -28.55 23.98
N LEU A 55 -2.15 -27.70 23.69
CA LEU A 55 -3.56 -28.06 23.81
C LEU A 55 -3.99 -28.98 22.65
N PRO A 56 -5.01 -29.81 22.87
CA PRO A 56 -5.62 -30.58 21.79
C PRO A 56 -6.11 -29.65 20.67
N PHE A 57 -5.96 -30.09 19.41
CA PHE A 57 -6.29 -29.32 18.24
C PHE A 57 -7.40 -30.01 17.43
N VAL A 58 -8.52 -29.32 17.18
CA VAL A 58 -9.70 -29.86 16.50
C VAL A 58 -9.93 -29.15 15.18
N ILE A 59 -10.29 -29.91 14.16
CA ILE A 59 -10.63 -29.41 12.82
C ILE A 59 -12.11 -29.72 12.57
N PHE A 60 -12.98 -28.71 12.68
CA PHE A 60 -14.44 -28.87 12.55
C PHE A 60 -14.91 -28.98 11.10
N ILE A 61 -14.19 -28.39 10.15
CA ILE A 61 -14.63 -28.12 8.78
C ILE A 61 -14.31 -29.26 7.80
N ALA A 62 -13.44 -30.18 8.17
CA ALA A 62 -12.98 -31.24 7.28
C ALA A 62 -12.50 -32.49 8.01
N THR A 63 -12.54 -33.62 7.33
CA THR A 63 -11.74 -34.82 7.57
C THR A 63 -10.68 -34.95 6.48
N TYR A 64 -9.80 -35.95 6.55
CA TYR A 64 -8.69 -36.11 5.59
C TYR A 64 -8.58 -37.53 5.10
N ASP A 65 -8.26 -37.69 3.81
CA ASP A 65 -7.91 -38.97 3.22
C ASP A 65 -6.58 -39.51 3.74
N GLU A 66 -6.40 -40.81 3.69
CA GLU A 66 -5.11 -41.42 3.97
C GLU A 66 -4.11 -41.15 2.85
N TRP A 67 -2.95 -40.64 3.21
CA TRP A 67 -1.84 -40.43 2.28
C TRP A 67 -0.49 -40.66 2.95
N ASP A 68 0.54 -40.81 2.14
CA ASP A 68 1.89 -41.08 2.59
C ASP A 68 2.65 -39.76 2.83
N LYS A 69 2.83 -39.40 4.10
CA LYS A 69 3.55 -38.21 4.51
C LYS A 69 4.99 -38.50 4.86
N GLU A 70 5.91 -37.80 4.22
CA GLU A 70 7.33 -37.88 4.51
C GLU A 70 7.67 -37.05 5.74
N PHE A 71 8.40 -37.65 6.67
CA PHE A 71 8.92 -37.02 7.88
C PHE A 71 10.42 -37.10 7.88
N GLU A 72 11.07 -35.99 8.05
CA GLU A 72 12.51 -35.91 8.27
C GLU A 72 12.78 -35.73 9.77
N ASN A 73 13.55 -36.64 10.36
CA ASN A 73 13.97 -36.48 11.74
C ASN A 73 15.01 -35.36 11.81
N ARG A 74 14.69 -34.26 12.47
CA ARG A 74 15.55 -33.07 12.59
C ARG A 74 16.92 -33.32 13.20
N LYS A 75 17.13 -34.46 13.88
CA LYS A 75 18.42 -34.84 14.50
C LYS A 75 19.22 -35.83 13.67
N THR A 76 18.54 -36.81 13.03
CA THR A 76 19.19 -37.87 12.26
C THR A 76 19.09 -37.69 10.75
N HIS A 77 18.19 -36.73 10.30
CA HIS A 77 17.87 -36.52 8.90
C HIS A 77 17.35 -37.74 8.12
N GLU A 78 17.01 -38.80 8.86
CA GLU A 78 16.38 -39.96 8.28
C GLU A 78 14.96 -39.56 7.83
N LYS A 79 14.67 -39.87 6.58
CA LYS A 79 13.34 -39.72 6.00
C LYS A 79 12.54 -40.98 6.29
N THR A 80 11.42 -40.84 6.96
CA THR A 80 10.46 -41.90 7.21
C THR A 80 9.13 -41.50 6.60
N VAL A 81 8.57 -42.40 5.81
CA VAL A 81 7.22 -42.25 5.25
C VAL A 81 6.23 -42.93 6.18
N LYS A 82 5.19 -42.20 6.56
CA LYS A 82 4.12 -42.71 7.43
C LYS A 82 2.78 -42.49 6.74
N ARG A 83 2.03 -43.58 6.55
CA ARG A 83 0.68 -43.57 6.03
C ARG A 83 -0.32 -43.19 7.13
N GLY A 84 -1.30 -42.34 6.79
CA GLY A 84 -2.37 -41.95 7.71
C GLY A 84 -3.16 -40.73 7.22
N CYS A 85 -4.22 -40.35 7.94
CA CYS A 85 -5.06 -39.19 7.63
C CYS A 85 -4.37 -37.88 8.08
N TRP A 86 -3.32 -37.48 7.39
CA TRP A 86 -2.56 -36.29 7.74
C TRP A 86 -3.27 -35.02 7.30
N ARG A 87 -3.28 -34.03 8.15
CA ARG A 87 -3.84 -32.72 7.84
C ARG A 87 -3.13 -32.06 6.65
N SER A 88 -3.86 -31.90 5.56
CA SER A 88 -3.41 -31.30 4.32
C SER A 88 -4.59 -30.75 3.53
N GLN A 89 -4.48 -29.56 2.99
CA GLN A 89 -5.52 -28.98 2.15
C GLN A 89 -5.76 -29.83 0.87
N GLN A 90 -4.71 -30.46 0.34
CA GLN A 90 -4.80 -31.32 -0.85
C GLN A 90 -5.55 -32.65 -0.63
N HIS A 91 -5.72 -33.05 0.62
CA HIS A 91 -6.34 -34.33 1.00
C HIS A 91 -7.54 -34.12 1.92
N CYS A 92 -8.10 -32.90 1.95
CA CYS A 92 -9.25 -32.59 2.79
C CYS A 92 -10.56 -33.08 2.16
N ARG A 93 -11.49 -33.50 3.02
CA ARG A 93 -12.89 -33.76 2.71
C ARG A 93 -13.75 -32.81 3.53
N LEU A 94 -14.30 -31.81 2.88
CA LEU A 94 -15.17 -30.83 3.54
C LEU A 94 -16.48 -31.51 3.95
N ASN A 95 -16.94 -31.21 5.17
CA ASN A 95 -18.15 -31.80 5.76
C ASN A 95 -19.37 -30.85 5.75
N GLY A 96 -19.20 -29.64 5.20
CA GLY A 96 -20.27 -28.62 5.16
C GLY A 96 -20.40 -27.81 6.44
N LEU A 97 -19.45 -27.88 7.37
CA LEU A 97 -19.37 -26.97 8.50
C LEU A 97 -18.47 -25.77 8.18
N GLY A 98 -18.84 -24.59 8.66
CA GLY A 98 -18.01 -23.39 8.67
C GLY A 98 -17.49 -23.09 10.06
N VAL A 99 -16.33 -22.47 10.18
CA VAL A 99 -15.76 -21.97 11.45
C VAL A 99 -15.33 -20.52 11.28
N ILE A 100 -15.77 -19.66 12.18
CA ILE A 100 -15.32 -18.26 12.26
C ILE A 100 -14.55 -18.06 13.55
N ASP A 101 -13.44 -17.34 13.44
CA ASP A 101 -12.60 -16.94 14.57
C ASP A 101 -12.68 -15.42 14.75
N PHE A 102 -13.00 -14.98 15.95
CA PHE A 102 -13.03 -13.57 16.32
C PHE A 102 -11.99 -13.36 17.42
N ASP A 103 -10.85 -12.78 17.05
CA ASP A 103 -9.76 -12.50 17.97
C ASP A 103 -9.82 -11.06 18.51
N HIS A 104 -9.20 -10.84 19.67
CA HIS A 104 -9.06 -9.51 20.29
C HIS A 104 -10.40 -8.80 20.59
N ILE A 105 -11.37 -9.54 21.13
CA ILE A 105 -12.63 -8.97 21.60
C ILE A 105 -12.36 -8.14 22.86
N GLU A 106 -12.73 -6.86 22.82
CA GLU A 106 -12.64 -5.98 23.98
C GLU A 106 -13.85 -6.21 24.92
N GLY A 107 -13.58 -6.37 26.21
CA GLY A 107 -14.60 -6.58 27.24
C GLY A 107 -15.01 -8.04 27.44
N ASP A 108 -16.26 -8.25 27.88
CA ASP A 108 -16.78 -9.59 28.18
C ASP A 108 -17.23 -10.30 26.90
N VAL A 109 -16.45 -11.30 26.47
CA VAL A 109 -16.70 -12.10 25.26
C VAL A 109 -18.12 -12.72 25.25
N ARG A 110 -18.66 -13.10 26.40
CA ARG A 110 -19.99 -13.71 26.50
C ARG A 110 -21.10 -12.69 26.26
N LYS A 111 -20.92 -11.45 26.71
CA LYS A 111 -21.87 -10.34 26.41
C LYS A 111 -21.84 -9.98 24.94
N VAL A 112 -20.64 -9.85 24.37
CA VAL A 112 -20.49 -9.57 22.92
C VAL A 112 -21.16 -10.67 22.09
N TRP A 113 -21.04 -11.94 22.52
CA TRP A 113 -21.74 -13.03 21.86
C TRP A 113 -23.27 -12.91 21.99
N GLN A 114 -23.82 -12.60 23.17
CA GLN A 114 -25.24 -12.43 23.34
C GLN A 114 -25.84 -11.34 22.44
N GLU A 115 -25.14 -10.22 22.31
CA GLU A 115 -25.52 -9.12 21.43
C GLU A 115 -25.45 -9.51 19.95
N ALA A 116 -24.40 -10.21 19.53
CA ALA A 116 -24.24 -10.71 18.17
C ALA A 116 -25.31 -11.75 17.81
N PHE A 117 -25.59 -12.69 18.72
CA PHE A 117 -26.59 -13.73 18.54
C PHE A 117 -28.01 -13.14 18.45
N ALA A 118 -28.30 -12.07 19.19
CA ALA A 118 -29.61 -11.39 19.14
C ALA A 118 -29.91 -10.78 17.74
N ARG A 119 -28.89 -10.45 16.95
CA ARG A 119 -29.04 -9.89 15.60
C ARG A 119 -29.41 -10.91 14.54
N LEU A 120 -29.19 -12.20 14.81
CA LEU A 120 -29.44 -13.26 13.85
C LEU A 120 -30.93 -13.58 13.70
N SER A 121 -31.35 -13.92 12.48
CA SER A 121 -32.64 -14.52 12.19
C SER A 121 -32.78 -15.90 12.88
N GLU A 122 -34.00 -16.38 13.06
CA GLU A 122 -34.22 -17.70 13.65
C GLU A 122 -33.58 -18.82 12.83
N GLU A 123 -33.61 -18.71 11.50
CA GLU A 123 -32.96 -19.63 10.58
C GLU A 123 -31.43 -19.65 10.75
N ASP A 124 -30.79 -18.48 10.84
CA ASP A 124 -29.35 -18.40 11.06
C ASP A 124 -28.94 -18.89 12.44
N ARG A 125 -29.76 -18.67 13.49
CA ARG A 125 -29.56 -19.24 14.83
C ARG A 125 -29.55 -20.76 14.81
N GLN A 126 -30.44 -21.37 14.06
CA GLN A 126 -30.50 -22.82 13.90
C GLN A 126 -29.30 -23.43 13.16
N ARG A 127 -28.55 -22.62 12.43
CA ARG A 127 -27.31 -23.04 11.77
C ARG A 127 -26.12 -23.14 12.71
N ILE A 128 -26.16 -22.54 13.90
CA ILE A 128 -25.07 -22.57 14.87
C ILE A 128 -25.07 -23.91 15.63
N LEU A 129 -23.90 -24.57 15.65
CA LEU A 129 -23.74 -25.86 16.31
C LEU A 129 -22.83 -25.80 17.54
N PHE A 130 -21.82 -24.89 17.54
CA PHE A 130 -20.88 -24.79 18.64
C PHE A 130 -20.30 -23.40 18.78
N VAL A 131 -20.25 -22.88 19.99
CA VAL A 131 -19.69 -21.56 20.32
C VAL A 131 -18.87 -21.65 21.58
N PHE A 132 -17.65 -21.15 21.57
CA PHE A 132 -16.79 -21.19 22.76
C PHE A 132 -15.79 -20.04 22.79
N VAL A 133 -15.36 -19.69 24.02
CA VAL A 133 -14.31 -18.72 24.29
C VAL A 133 -12.95 -19.38 24.01
N THR A 134 -12.08 -18.69 23.25
CA THR A 134 -10.75 -19.20 22.91
C THR A 134 -9.85 -19.33 24.17
N PRO A 135 -8.76 -20.13 24.11
CA PRO A 135 -7.86 -20.30 25.26
C PRO A 135 -7.29 -19.01 25.84
N SER A 136 -7.23 -17.93 25.05
CA SER A 136 -6.78 -16.61 25.54
C SER A 136 -7.78 -15.93 26.50
N GLY A 137 -9.06 -16.30 26.42
CA GLY A 137 -10.12 -15.59 27.11
C GLY A 137 -10.64 -14.32 26.40
N HIS A 138 -9.98 -13.89 25.33
CA HIS A 138 -10.28 -12.65 24.58
C HIS A 138 -10.70 -12.91 23.12
N GLY A 139 -11.12 -14.10 22.81
CA GLY A 139 -11.58 -14.45 21.46
C GLY A 139 -12.76 -15.41 21.52
N LEU A 140 -13.48 -15.51 20.41
CA LEU A 140 -14.68 -16.33 20.24
C LEU A 140 -14.54 -17.17 18.97
N LYS A 141 -14.96 -18.44 19.05
CA LYS A 141 -15.11 -19.30 17.87
C LYS A 141 -16.55 -19.76 17.72
N VAL A 142 -17.03 -19.69 16.47
CA VAL A 142 -18.37 -20.09 16.08
C VAL A 142 -18.29 -21.15 14.99
N VAL A 143 -18.85 -22.31 15.27
CA VAL A 143 -19.02 -23.41 14.30
C VAL A 143 -20.48 -23.42 13.84
N PHE A 144 -20.69 -23.40 12.55
CA PHE A 144 -22.02 -23.29 11.95
C PHE A 144 -22.14 -24.13 10.69
N ILE A 145 -23.37 -24.40 10.24
CA ILE A 145 -23.65 -25.10 8.99
C ILE A 145 -23.46 -24.14 7.83
N ALA A 146 -22.54 -24.47 6.94
CA ALA A 146 -22.29 -23.72 5.71
C ALA A 146 -23.39 -23.99 4.68
N ASP A 147 -23.73 -22.99 3.89
CA ASP A 147 -24.72 -23.05 2.83
C ASP A 147 -24.03 -23.06 1.46
N ALA A 148 -24.25 -24.11 0.69
CA ALA A 148 -23.68 -24.26 -0.64
C ALA A 148 -24.25 -23.26 -1.67
N ALA A 149 -25.39 -22.62 -1.38
CA ALA A 149 -25.95 -21.56 -2.20
C ALA A 149 -25.22 -20.23 -1.99
N VAL A 150 -24.68 -19.97 -0.80
CA VAL A 150 -23.87 -18.79 -0.49
C VAL A 150 -22.51 -18.84 -1.17
N GLY A 151 -21.91 -20.02 -1.28
CA GLY A 151 -20.60 -20.20 -1.87
C GLY A 151 -19.73 -21.16 -1.10
N ASN A 152 -18.39 -21.01 -1.20
CA ASN A 152 -17.44 -21.87 -0.51
C ASN A 152 -17.33 -21.53 1.00
N LEU A 153 -16.36 -22.11 1.72
CA LEU A 153 -16.19 -21.84 3.16
C LEU A 153 -15.91 -20.37 3.45
N ILE A 154 -15.16 -19.68 2.60
CA ILE A 154 -14.77 -18.28 2.79
C ILE A 154 -15.99 -17.38 2.62
N ASP A 155 -16.80 -17.63 1.59
CA ASP A 155 -18.04 -16.90 1.34
C ASP A 155 -18.99 -17.02 2.53
N ASN A 156 -19.17 -18.23 3.03
CA ASN A 156 -19.98 -18.53 4.20
C ASN A 156 -19.44 -17.81 5.46
N GLN A 157 -18.12 -17.81 5.68
CA GLN A 157 -17.50 -17.08 6.80
C GLN A 157 -17.74 -15.58 6.71
N ILE A 158 -17.60 -14.99 5.52
CA ILE A 158 -17.82 -13.56 5.29
C ILE A 158 -19.28 -13.19 5.56
N VAL A 159 -20.23 -13.89 4.92
CA VAL A 159 -21.65 -13.59 5.04
C VAL A 159 -22.14 -13.81 6.47
N PHE A 160 -21.73 -14.90 7.12
CA PHE A 160 -22.18 -15.20 8.49
C PHE A 160 -21.57 -14.24 9.52
N SER A 161 -20.31 -13.81 9.35
CA SER A 161 -19.69 -12.80 10.22
C SER A 161 -20.36 -11.42 10.07
N GLN A 162 -20.78 -11.05 8.85
CA GLN A 162 -21.56 -9.82 8.61
C GLN A 162 -22.91 -9.87 9.34
N LYS A 163 -23.61 -11.02 9.31
CA LYS A 163 -24.87 -11.21 10.03
C LYS A 163 -24.68 -11.11 11.56
N LEU A 164 -23.57 -11.60 12.09
CA LEU A 164 -23.20 -11.45 13.50
C LEU A 164 -22.78 -10.01 13.86
N GLY A 165 -22.37 -9.21 12.87
CA GLY A 165 -21.84 -7.86 13.06
C GLY A 165 -20.48 -7.86 13.76
N LEU A 166 -19.68 -8.91 13.60
CA LEU A 166 -18.33 -9.08 14.15
C LEU A 166 -17.32 -9.22 13.01
N ASN A 167 -16.11 -8.70 13.20
CA ASN A 167 -15.03 -8.81 12.21
C ASN A 167 -14.24 -10.10 12.41
N PRO A 168 -14.24 -11.03 11.44
CA PRO A 168 -13.52 -12.29 11.56
C PRO A 168 -12.01 -12.10 11.37
N ASP A 169 -11.20 -13.03 11.91
CA ASP A 169 -9.80 -13.15 11.56
C ASP A 169 -9.66 -13.59 10.10
N GLU A 170 -9.11 -12.72 9.26
CA GLU A 170 -8.89 -12.98 7.82
C GLU A 170 -7.98 -14.20 7.54
N ALA A 171 -7.24 -14.69 8.53
CA ALA A 171 -6.35 -15.83 8.38
C ALA A 171 -7.08 -17.18 8.35
N CYS A 172 -8.39 -17.23 8.62
CA CYS A 172 -9.16 -18.48 8.72
C CYS A 172 -9.72 -19.00 7.38
N LYS A 173 -8.97 -18.90 6.29
CA LYS A 173 -9.41 -19.23 4.92
C LYS A 173 -9.04 -20.64 4.43
N ASP A 174 -8.31 -21.42 5.21
CA ASP A 174 -7.72 -22.71 4.83
C ASP A 174 -8.55 -23.87 5.38
N ALA A 175 -8.87 -24.86 4.52
CA ALA A 175 -9.58 -26.09 4.91
C ALA A 175 -8.81 -26.96 5.91
N SER A 176 -7.51 -26.74 6.09
CA SER A 176 -6.70 -27.38 7.12
C SER A 176 -6.69 -26.61 8.47
N ARG A 177 -7.42 -25.52 8.57
CA ARG A 177 -7.50 -24.70 9.78
C ARG A 177 -8.28 -25.41 10.87
N GLY A 178 -7.76 -25.40 12.07
CA GLY A 178 -8.44 -25.96 13.24
C GLY A 178 -8.38 -25.00 14.42
N ALA A 179 -9.00 -25.43 15.51
CA ALA A 179 -9.08 -24.69 16.76
C ALA A 179 -8.35 -25.43 17.87
N PHE A 180 -7.59 -24.71 18.69
CA PHE A 180 -7.16 -25.24 19.99
C PHE A 180 -8.36 -25.35 20.91
N LEU A 181 -8.53 -26.51 21.54
CA LEU A 181 -9.61 -26.70 22.50
C LEU A 181 -9.40 -25.83 23.74
N THR A 182 -10.52 -25.49 24.32
CA THR A 182 -10.64 -24.77 25.60
C THR A 182 -11.23 -25.69 26.69
N THR A 183 -11.65 -25.12 27.81
CA THR A 183 -12.26 -25.87 28.92
C THR A 183 -13.77 -26.01 28.73
N SER A 184 -14.39 -26.94 29.46
CA SER A 184 -15.86 -27.07 29.48
C SER A 184 -16.57 -25.79 29.93
N ASP A 185 -15.94 -25.01 30.82
CA ASP A 185 -16.49 -23.76 31.36
C ASP A 185 -16.48 -22.62 30.34
N ASP A 186 -15.65 -22.72 29.30
CA ASP A 186 -15.55 -21.76 28.23
C ASP A 186 -16.55 -22.03 27.09
N ILE A 187 -17.28 -23.14 27.14
CA ILE A 187 -18.33 -23.43 26.14
C ILE A 187 -19.51 -22.53 26.45
N ILE A 188 -19.95 -21.77 25.40
CA ILE A 188 -21.13 -20.91 25.49
C ILE A 188 -22.36 -21.65 25.02
N PHE A 189 -22.25 -22.38 23.90
CA PHE A 189 -23.33 -23.16 23.28
C PHE A 189 -22.77 -24.39 22.59
N ILE A 190 -23.48 -25.49 22.63
CA ILE A 190 -23.19 -26.72 21.88
C ILE A 190 -24.50 -27.49 21.60
N ASP A 191 -24.72 -27.76 20.31
CA ASP A 191 -25.71 -28.76 19.87
C ASP A 191 -24.93 -30.07 19.58
N GLU A 192 -24.78 -30.87 20.62
CA GLU A 192 -23.95 -32.06 20.55
C GLU A 192 -24.49 -33.08 19.55
N GLU A 193 -25.81 -33.26 19.43
CA GLU A 193 -26.36 -34.26 18.49
C GLU A 193 -26.03 -33.90 17.07
N ARG A 194 -26.31 -32.67 16.69
CA ARG A 194 -26.06 -32.22 15.32
C ARG A 194 -24.57 -32.03 15.03
N LEU A 195 -23.79 -31.54 15.95
CA LEU A 195 -22.36 -31.31 15.75
C LEU A 195 -21.61 -32.60 15.38
N PHE A 196 -21.93 -33.74 16.03
CA PHE A 196 -21.24 -35.00 15.82
C PHE A 196 -21.84 -35.86 14.72
N THR A 197 -23.05 -35.59 14.27
CA THR A 197 -23.73 -36.36 13.21
C THR A 197 -23.85 -35.62 11.88
N PHE A 198 -23.61 -34.30 11.87
CA PHE A 198 -23.78 -33.48 10.67
C PHE A 198 -22.74 -33.84 9.60
N GLU A 199 -23.21 -34.03 8.39
CA GLU A 199 -22.42 -34.23 7.19
C GLU A 199 -23.21 -33.75 5.97
N ASN A 200 -22.59 -32.92 5.12
CA ASN A 200 -23.18 -32.49 3.87
C ASN A 200 -22.21 -32.87 2.72
N ALA A 201 -22.41 -34.06 2.20
CA ALA A 201 -21.60 -34.60 1.11
C ALA A 201 -21.64 -33.72 -0.15
N ALA A 202 -22.80 -33.12 -0.46
CA ALA A 202 -22.96 -32.25 -1.62
C ALA A 202 -22.12 -30.99 -1.52
N PHE A 203 -21.87 -30.45 -0.32
CA PHE A 203 -20.95 -29.34 -0.12
C PHE A 203 -19.50 -29.74 -0.42
N GLY A 204 -19.10 -30.94 0.04
CA GLY A 204 -17.78 -31.49 -0.25
C GLY A 204 -17.59 -31.75 -1.74
N GLU A 205 -18.55 -32.42 -2.42
CA GLU A 205 -18.52 -32.68 -3.87
C GLU A 205 -18.35 -31.39 -4.68
N LYS A 206 -19.00 -30.31 -4.28
CA LYS A 206 -18.94 -29.03 -4.97
C LYS A 206 -17.62 -28.27 -4.80
N TYR A 207 -16.99 -28.35 -3.62
CA TYR A 207 -15.88 -27.45 -3.28
C TYR A 207 -14.54 -28.14 -2.98
N ASN A 208 -14.46 -29.46 -2.76
CA ASN A 208 -13.21 -30.15 -2.45
C ASN A 208 -12.11 -29.90 -3.48
N GLU A 209 -12.41 -29.97 -4.79
CA GLU A 209 -11.41 -29.77 -5.84
C GLU A 209 -10.75 -28.39 -5.79
N VAL A 210 -11.51 -27.35 -5.50
CA VAL A 210 -10.99 -25.96 -5.37
C VAL A 210 -9.97 -25.88 -4.25
N TYR A 211 -10.26 -26.53 -3.11
CA TYR A 211 -9.35 -26.57 -1.96
C TYR A 211 -8.14 -27.48 -2.23
N HIS A 212 -8.32 -28.61 -2.93
CA HIS A 212 -7.22 -29.50 -3.31
C HIS A 212 -6.19 -28.80 -4.22
N GLN A 213 -6.63 -27.87 -5.07
CA GLN A 213 -5.75 -27.06 -5.91
C GLN A 213 -5.05 -25.90 -5.16
N GLY A 214 -5.28 -25.75 -3.88
CA GLY A 214 -4.72 -24.65 -3.07
C GLY A 214 -5.35 -23.29 -3.34
N LYS A 215 -6.45 -23.23 -4.09
CA LYS A 215 -7.18 -21.99 -4.43
C LYS A 215 -8.31 -21.76 -3.44
N SER A 216 -8.00 -21.24 -2.26
CA SER A 216 -9.01 -20.80 -1.30
C SER A 216 -9.29 -19.30 -1.45
N GLN A 217 -10.14 -18.95 -2.42
CA GLN A 217 -10.61 -17.57 -2.65
C GLN A 217 -12.14 -17.55 -2.65
N PRO A 218 -12.79 -16.39 -2.31
CA PRO A 218 -14.23 -16.24 -2.44
C PRO A 218 -14.69 -16.57 -3.86
N THR A 219 -15.88 -17.14 -3.99
CA THR A 219 -16.52 -17.35 -5.29
C THR A 219 -17.26 -16.08 -5.71
N ASP A 220 -17.33 -15.78 -7.02
CA ASP A 220 -18.05 -14.59 -7.54
C ASP A 220 -19.54 -14.57 -7.18
N SER A 221 -20.09 -15.64 -6.63
CA SER A 221 -21.50 -15.77 -6.23
C SER A 221 -21.83 -15.18 -4.85
N ALA A 222 -20.84 -14.83 -4.03
CA ALA A 222 -21.08 -14.23 -2.70
C ALA A 222 -21.60 -12.77 -2.75
N HIS A 223 -21.72 -12.18 -3.93
CA HIS A 223 -22.26 -10.83 -4.13
C HIS A 223 -23.73 -10.77 -4.62
N THR A 224 -24.38 -11.91 -4.78
CA THR A 224 -25.78 -11.95 -5.25
C THR A 224 -26.68 -12.71 -4.25
N GLY A 225 -26.90 -12.12 -3.10
CA GLY A 225 -27.96 -12.53 -2.19
C GLY A 225 -29.19 -11.64 -2.39
N SER A 226 -29.98 -11.87 -3.42
CA SER A 226 -31.31 -11.32 -3.55
C SER A 226 -32.32 -12.37 -3.10
N ASP A 227 -33.00 -12.09 -2.01
CA ASP A 227 -34.18 -12.85 -1.60
C ASP A 227 -35.40 -12.33 -2.34
N PRO A 228 -36.26 -13.17 -2.92
CA PRO A 228 -37.49 -12.73 -3.59
C PRO A 228 -38.70 -12.80 -2.64
N SER A 229 -39.53 -11.79 -2.78
CA SER A 229 -40.89 -11.67 -2.32
C SER A 229 -41.16 -11.23 -0.89
N VAL A 230 -41.65 -10.02 -0.78
CA VAL A 230 -42.99 -9.76 -0.19
C VAL A 230 -43.54 -8.46 -0.78
N THR A 231 -44.67 -8.58 -1.45
CA THR A 231 -45.59 -7.51 -1.81
C THR A 231 -46.29 -6.97 -0.57
N VAL A 232 -46.35 -5.65 -0.41
CA VAL A 232 -47.39 -5.02 0.40
C VAL A 232 -47.83 -3.72 -0.23
N GLU A 233 -49.12 -3.64 -0.41
CA GLU A 233 -49.90 -2.52 -0.85
C GLU A 233 -49.91 -1.33 0.12
N ASP A 234 -50.06 -0.16 -0.50
CA ASP A 234 -50.77 1.07 -0.04
C ASP A 234 -51.00 1.35 1.45
N VAL A 235 -50.66 2.56 1.83
CA VAL A 235 -51.61 3.55 2.34
C VAL A 235 -51.09 4.99 2.19
N THR A 236 -51.95 5.80 1.60
CA THR A 236 -51.94 7.22 1.34
C THR A 236 -51.89 8.12 2.59
N GLY A 237 -51.30 9.29 2.44
CA GLY A 237 -51.92 10.53 2.95
C GLY A 237 -51.07 11.53 3.69
N GLY A 238 -50.93 12.73 3.15
CA GLY A 238 -50.71 13.94 3.93
C GLY A 238 -49.68 14.95 3.38
N LEU A 239 -50.18 15.93 2.70
CA LEU A 239 -49.48 17.06 2.06
C LEU A 239 -48.91 18.10 3.05
N THR A 240 -47.71 18.56 2.73
CA THR A 240 -47.13 19.93 2.66
C THR A 240 -46.73 20.66 3.95
N PRO A 241 -45.80 21.65 3.92
CA PRO A 241 -45.27 22.44 2.79
C PRO A 241 -43.75 22.52 2.66
N ALA A 242 -43.30 23.06 1.53
CA ALA A 242 -41.97 23.38 1.09
C ALA A 242 -41.09 24.16 2.05
N CYS A 243 -39.82 23.71 2.18
CA CYS A 243 -38.72 24.57 2.57
C CYS A 243 -37.38 24.01 2.05
N ALA A 244 -36.56 24.89 1.51
CA ALA A 244 -35.08 24.82 1.33
C ALA A 244 -34.47 23.46 0.97
N ALA A 245 -33.66 23.43 -0.05
CA ALA A 245 -32.88 22.30 -0.48
C ALA A 245 -32.18 21.61 0.71
N GLU A 246 -32.69 20.47 1.16
CA GLU A 246 -32.07 19.64 2.19
C GLU A 246 -30.70 19.15 1.70
N GLU A 247 -29.67 19.51 2.41
CA GLU A 247 -28.32 19.02 2.12
C GLU A 247 -28.22 17.52 2.39
N THR A 248 -27.67 16.77 1.43
CA THR A 248 -27.68 15.30 1.45
C THR A 248 -26.29 14.70 1.39
N TYR A 249 -26.13 13.47 1.91
CA TYR A 249 -24.98 12.60 1.68
C TYR A 249 -25.46 11.36 0.90
N ASN A 250 -24.91 11.14 -0.29
CA ASN A 250 -25.34 10.10 -1.22
C ASN A 250 -26.86 10.13 -1.51
N GLY A 251 -27.45 11.33 -1.62
CA GLY A 251 -28.86 11.51 -1.88
C GLY A 251 -29.77 11.35 -0.66
N VAL A 252 -29.23 11.09 0.52
CA VAL A 252 -29.97 10.98 1.78
C VAL A 252 -29.72 12.23 2.64
N PRO A 253 -30.75 12.91 3.12
CA PRO A 253 -30.60 14.09 3.99
C PRO A 253 -29.77 13.79 5.22
N TYR A 254 -28.89 14.73 5.62
CA TYR A 254 -28.08 14.58 6.84
C TYR A 254 -28.93 14.30 8.07
N GLN A 255 -30.11 14.90 8.14
CA GLN A 255 -31.05 14.71 9.24
C GLN A 255 -31.41 13.23 9.42
N LYS A 256 -31.74 12.54 8.33
CA LYS A 256 -32.09 11.11 8.34
C LYS A 256 -30.88 10.21 8.76
N ILE A 257 -29.67 10.61 8.36
CA ILE A 257 -28.47 9.91 8.79
C ILE A 257 -28.20 10.12 10.28
N ILE A 258 -28.42 11.34 10.78
CA ILE A 258 -28.27 11.68 12.20
C ILE A 258 -29.33 10.96 13.03
N GLU A 259 -30.57 10.88 12.57
CA GLU A 259 -31.66 10.12 13.24
C GLU A 259 -31.27 8.65 13.39
N ALA A 260 -30.77 8.04 12.32
CA ALA A 260 -30.24 6.66 12.35
C ALA A 260 -29.01 6.49 13.28
N TRP A 261 -28.17 7.52 13.38
CA TRP A 261 -27.03 7.55 14.29
C TRP A 261 -27.47 7.72 15.75
N MET A 262 -28.54 8.48 16.01
CA MET A 262 -29.11 8.73 17.33
C MET A 262 -29.93 7.55 17.88
N GLU A 263 -30.31 6.60 17.05
CA GLU A 263 -31.13 5.47 17.42
C GLU A 263 -30.54 4.66 18.58
N GLY A 264 -31.26 4.53 19.68
CA GLY A 264 -30.82 3.83 20.90
C GLY A 264 -29.88 4.60 21.82
N ARG A 265 -29.51 5.83 21.50
CA ARG A 265 -28.66 6.69 22.35
C ARG A 265 -29.49 7.43 23.40
N ASN A 266 -29.00 7.43 24.63
CA ASN A 266 -29.62 8.15 25.73
C ASN A 266 -28.94 9.50 25.98
N LEU A 267 -29.69 10.57 25.88
CA LEU A 267 -29.22 11.96 26.08
C LEU A 267 -29.20 12.41 27.53
N THR A 268 -29.70 11.65 28.50
CA THR A 268 -29.78 12.04 29.90
C THR A 268 -28.37 12.20 30.47
N ASN A 269 -28.02 13.44 30.86
CA ASN A 269 -26.71 13.87 31.39
C ASN A 269 -25.50 13.64 30.45
N ARG A 270 -25.73 13.43 29.14
CA ARG A 270 -24.67 13.20 28.16
C ARG A 270 -24.81 14.04 26.88
N ARG A 271 -25.57 15.08 26.88
CA ARG A 271 -25.83 15.94 25.70
C ARG A 271 -24.55 16.55 25.12
N HIS A 272 -23.65 17.07 25.96
CA HIS A 272 -22.36 17.61 25.54
C HIS A 272 -21.47 16.54 24.89
N ASP A 273 -21.27 15.38 25.57
CA ASP A 273 -20.45 14.29 25.04
C ASP A 273 -21.01 13.76 23.70
N THR A 274 -22.34 13.69 23.62
CA THR A 274 -23.03 13.25 22.38
C THR A 274 -22.84 14.26 21.25
N LEU A 275 -22.83 15.57 21.53
CA LEU A 275 -22.55 16.63 20.56
C LEU A 275 -21.10 16.49 20.04
N VAL A 276 -20.15 16.29 20.95
CA VAL A 276 -18.72 16.08 20.61
C VAL A 276 -18.56 14.87 19.69
N GLU A 277 -19.16 13.75 20.05
CA GLU A 277 -19.12 12.50 19.27
C GLU A 277 -19.80 12.64 17.91
N LEU A 278 -20.98 13.25 17.85
CA LEU A 278 -21.71 13.51 16.61
C LEU A 278 -20.91 14.43 15.67
N ALA A 279 -20.34 15.50 16.19
CA ALA A 279 -19.53 16.43 15.39
C ALA A 279 -18.25 15.76 14.87
N ASP A 280 -17.59 14.91 15.68
CA ASP A 280 -16.45 14.11 15.23
C ASP A 280 -16.85 13.13 14.11
N HIS A 281 -18.01 12.52 14.19
CA HIS A 281 -18.54 11.59 13.20
C HIS A 281 -19.01 12.30 11.93
N LEU A 282 -19.62 13.47 12.02
CA LEU A 282 -20.04 14.26 10.86
C LEU A 282 -18.88 14.74 10.00
N ARG A 283 -17.66 14.86 10.54
CA ARG A 283 -16.47 15.17 9.76
C ARG A 283 -16.21 14.13 8.65
N TYR A 284 -16.63 12.88 8.83
CA TYR A 284 -16.47 11.80 7.84
C TYR A 284 -17.50 11.87 6.70
N LEU A 285 -18.53 12.71 6.84
CA LEU A 285 -19.61 12.91 5.87
C LEU A 285 -19.53 14.28 5.19
N ILE A 286 -19.26 15.33 5.97
CA ILE A 286 -19.27 16.74 5.55
C ILE A 286 -17.85 17.25 5.26
N GLY A 287 -16.81 16.52 5.74
CA GLY A 287 -15.44 17.00 5.73
C GLY A 287 -15.13 17.93 6.91
N LYS A 288 -13.94 18.53 6.93
CA LYS A 288 -13.47 19.45 8.00
C LYS A 288 -14.01 20.88 7.81
N ASN A 289 -15.31 21.04 7.66
CA ASN A 289 -15.96 22.35 7.56
C ASN A 289 -16.76 22.62 8.84
N PRO A 290 -16.20 23.40 9.80
CA PRO A 290 -16.84 23.64 11.09
C PRO A 290 -18.16 24.41 10.96
N THR A 291 -18.25 25.38 10.05
CA THR A 291 -19.46 26.16 9.82
C THR A 291 -20.61 25.25 9.39
N LYS A 292 -20.36 24.40 8.41
CA LYS A 292 -21.38 23.48 7.86
C LYS A 292 -21.80 22.42 8.88
N ILE A 293 -20.87 21.88 9.66
CA ILE A 293 -21.20 20.92 10.73
C ILE A 293 -22.02 21.62 11.82
N THR A 294 -21.67 22.85 12.19
CA THR A 294 -22.44 23.64 13.16
C THR A 294 -23.87 23.89 12.67
N GLU A 295 -24.04 24.26 11.40
CA GLU A 295 -25.38 24.44 10.79
C GLU A 295 -26.21 23.16 10.89
N VAL A 296 -25.62 22.03 10.53
CA VAL A 296 -26.30 20.73 10.57
C VAL A 296 -26.67 20.30 11.99
N VAL A 297 -25.76 20.38 12.97
CA VAL A 297 -26.08 20.00 14.36
C VAL A 297 -27.06 20.97 15.02
N MET A 298 -27.08 22.23 14.63
CA MET A 298 -28.05 23.24 15.13
C MET A 298 -29.47 23.02 14.61
N THR A 299 -29.70 22.13 13.63
CA THR A 299 -31.07 21.69 13.27
C THR A 299 -31.69 20.79 14.33
N LEU A 300 -30.88 20.21 15.24
CA LEU A 300 -31.37 19.27 16.25
C LEU A 300 -31.91 19.99 17.48
N PRO A 301 -33.16 19.68 17.93
CA PRO A 301 -33.80 20.38 19.07
C PRO A 301 -32.95 20.32 20.34
N TRP A 302 -32.39 19.16 20.68
CA TRP A 302 -31.59 18.99 21.88
C TRP A 302 -30.25 19.75 21.86
N VAL A 303 -29.71 20.05 20.69
CA VAL A 303 -28.51 20.91 20.53
C VAL A 303 -28.89 22.39 20.69
N GLN A 304 -30.07 22.78 20.16
CA GLN A 304 -30.57 24.11 20.37
C GLN A 304 -30.86 24.39 21.84
N ASP A 305 -31.34 23.42 22.57
CA ASP A 305 -31.56 23.54 24.03
C ASP A 305 -30.22 23.63 24.77
N LEU A 306 -29.21 22.85 24.36
CA LEU A 306 -27.88 22.92 24.93
C LEU A 306 -27.23 24.31 24.70
N ALA A 307 -27.43 24.90 23.51
CA ALA A 307 -26.99 26.26 23.20
C ALA A 307 -27.70 27.33 24.04
N LYS A 308 -29.01 27.17 24.31
CA LYS A 308 -29.76 28.05 25.21
C LYS A 308 -29.29 27.95 26.66
N GLU A 309 -28.79 26.79 27.09
CA GLU A 309 -28.19 26.55 28.41
C GLU A 309 -26.77 27.15 28.54
N GLY A 310 -26.23 27.72 27.46
CA GLY A 310 -24.93 28.46 27.48
C GLY A 310 -23.77 27.69 26.87
N GLU A 311 -24.00 26.57 26.22
CA GLU A 311 -22.96 25.83 25.50
C GLU A 311 -22.53 26.56 24.23
N ASP A 312 -21.21 26.77 24.06
CA ASP A 312 -20.63 27.26 22.80
C ASP A 312 -20.51 26.14 21.78
N VAL A 313 -21.62 25.83 21.10
CA VAL A 313 -21.69 24.76 20.09
C VAL A 313 -20.70 24.98 18.95
N ALA A 314 -20.52 26.23 18.49
CA ALA A 314 -19.60 26.55 17.41
C ALA A 314 -18.14 26.38 17.83
N GLY A 315 -17.79 26.77 19.04
CA GLY A 315 -16.47 26.58 19.64
C GLY A 315 -16.18 25.09 19.85
N THR A 316 -17.16 24.33 20.35
CA THR A 316 -17.05 22.87 20.54
C THR A 316 -16.81 22.17 19.19
N VAL A 317 -17.59 22.47 18.16
CA VAL A 317 -17.39 21.91 16.80
C VAL A 317 -16.03 22.30 16.23
N SER A 318 -15.62 23.56 16.38
CA SER A 318 -14.33 24.04 15.89
C SER A 318 -13.14 23.35 16.56
N SER A 319 -13.22 23.07 17.87
CA SER A 319 -12.17 22.38 18.61
C SER A 319 -11.95 20.94 18.10
N ILE A 320 -13.00 20.26 17.68
CA ILE A 320 -12.98 18.90 17.17
C ILE A 320 -12.32 18.81 15.79
N MET A 321 -12.34 19.90 15.01
CA MET A 321 -11.69 19.93 13.68
C MET A 321 -10.18 19.71 13.74
N GLY A 322 -9.54 19.99 14.87
CA GLY A 322 -8.14 19.71 15.15
C GLY A 322 -7.82 18.26 15.54
N TRP A 323 -8.82 17.45 15.80
CA TRP A 323 -8.60 16.07 16.26
C TRP A 323 -8.06 15.19 15.14
N ARG A 324 -7.31 14.13 15.53
CA ARG A 324 -6.70 13.19 14.60
C ARG A 324 -7.76 12.45 13.80
N TYR A 325 -7.70 12.55 12.47
CA TYR A 325 -8.60 11.83 11.57
C TYR A 325 -8.23 10.34 11.59
N ARG A 326 -9.18 9.46 11.88
CA ARG A 326 -8.97 8.01 11.72
C ARG A 326 -9.07 7.68 10.23
N GLN A 327 -8.20 6.83 9.69
CA GLN A 327 -8.22 6.46 8.26
C GLN A 327 -9.48 5.67 7.85
N LYS A 328 -10.15 5.02 8.79
CA LYS A 328 -11.42 4.31 8.58
C LYS A 328 -12.55 5.11 9.22
N LYS A 329 -13.72 5.20 8.52
CA LYS A 329 -14.92 5.78 9.13
C LYS A 329 -15.26 4.99 10.39
N PRO A 330 -15.66 5.63 11.50
CA PRO A 330 -16.15 4.93 12.68
C PRO A 330 -17.29 3.98 12.32
N ASP A 331 -17.38 2.88 13.04
CA ASP A 331 -18.39 1.86 12.75
C ASP A 331 -19.80 2.40 12.94
N GLU A 332 -19.99 3.32 13.89
CA GLU A 332 -21.24 4.03 14.14
C GLU A 332 -21.68 4.90 12.95
N VAL A 333 -20.73 5.52 12.24
CA VAL A 333 -21.01 6.29 11.02
C VAL A 333 -21.42 5.34 9.90
N THR A 334 -20.71 4.23 9.77
CA THR A 334 -21.00 3.21 8.74
C THR A 334 -22.38 2.58 8.98
N GLU A 335 -22.72 2.30 10.23
CA GLU A 335 -24.02 1.76 10.63
C GLU A 335 -25.15 2.77 10.39
N ALA A 336 -24.95 4.03 10.74
CA ALA A 336 -25.91 5.10 10.46
C ALA A 336 -26.17 5.29 8.96
N LEU A 337 -25.12 5.19 8.13
CA LEU A 337 -25.25 5.22 6.68
C LEU A 337 -26.03 4.02 6.14
N ARG A 338 -25.82 2.84 6.71
CA ARG A 338 -26.56 1.63 6.33
C ARG A 338 -28.05 1.74 6.69
N LYS A 339 -28.35 2.14 7.91
CA LYS A 339 -29.73 2.28 8.42
C LYS A 339 -30.50 3.37 7.71
N SER A 340 -29.85 4.47 7.37
CA SER A 340 -30.47 5.59 6.64
C SER A 340 -30.64 5.33 5.14
N GLY A 341 -30.03 4.24 4.60
CA GLY A 341 -30.03 3.95 3.17
C GLY A 341 -29.01 4.79 2.36
N ALA A 342 -28.10 5.47 3.03
CA ALA A 342 -27.05 6.30 2.40
C ALA A 342 -25.81 5.51 1.96
N LEU A 343 -25.71 4.21 2.29
CA LEU A 343 -24.73 3.28 1.73
C LEU A 343 -25.26 2.78 0.40
N VAL A 344 -24.66 3.23 -0.72
CA VAL A 344 -24.95 2.72 -2.06
C VAL A 344 -24.32 1.34 -2.18
N GLN A 345 -25.13 0.30 -2.23
CA GLN A 345 -24.70 -1.01 -2.71
C GLN A 345 -24.51 -0.92 -4.22
N GLY A 346 -23.30 -1.21 -4.71
CA GLY A 346 -23.00 -1.29 -6.14
C GLY A 346 -23.81 -2.39 -6.80
N GLY A 347 -24.85 -2.03 -7.52
CA GLY A 347 -25.65 -2.95 -8.31
C GLY A 347 -25.73 -2.45 -9.76
N SER A 348 -25.27 -3.27 -10.69
CA SER A 348 -25.43 -3.08 -12.12
C SER A 348 -26.90 -3.25 -12.53
N THR A 349 -27.54 -2.23 -13.06
CA THR A 349 -28.86 -2.33 -13.71
C THR A 349 -28.68 -2.43 -15.22
N GLN A 350 -29.01 -3.60 -15.77
CA GLN A 350 -29.34 -3.75 -17.19
C GLN A 350 -30.70 -3.08 -17.46
N GLY A 351 -30.69 -2.14 -18.41
CA GLY A 351 -31.89 -1.47 -18.86
C GLY A 351 -32.71 -2.31 -19.83
N THR A 352 -33.98 -2.44 -19.59
CA THR A 352 -34.99 -2.78 -20.61
C THR A 352 -35.70 -1.51 -21.05
N GLY A 353 -35.64 -1.25 -22.39
CA GLY A 353 -36.26 -0.10 -22.98
C GLY A 353 -37.79 -0.19 -23.01
N THR A 354 -38.41 0.93 -22.80
CA THR A 354 -39.73 1.21 -23.32
C THR A 354 -39.80 2.67 -23.76
N GLN A 355 -40.11 2.85 -25.05
CA GLN A 355 -40.36 4.15 -25.68
C GLN A 355 -41.62 4.79 -25.08
N CYS A 356 -41.53 6.06 -24.73
CA CYS A 356 -42.66 6.97 -24.76
C CYS A 356 -42.20 8.40 -25.09
N SER A 357 -42.97 8.97 -25.96
CA SER A 357 -42.87 10.16 -26.76
C SER A 357 -42.60 11.50 -26.08
N ALA A 358 -42.07 12.39 -26.90
CA ALA A 358 -41.65 13.76 -26.72
C ALA A 358 -42.64 14.69 -26.00
N GLY A 359 -42.11 15.50 -25.09
CA GLY A 359 -42.69 16.72 -24.54
C GLY A 359 -41.57 17.64 -24.06
N SER A 360 -41.44 18.76 -24.78
CA SER A 360 -40.43 19.81 -24.53
C SER A 360 -40.58 20.44 -23.14
N ALA A 361 -39.58 20.37 -22.29
CA ALA A 361 -39.38 21.25 -21.14
C ALA A 361 -37.89 21.49 -20.90
N GLN A 362 -37.57 22.75 -20.71
CA GLN A 362 -36.25 23.33 -20.58
C GLN A 362 -35.40 22.68 -19.46
N MET A 363 -34.15 22.41 -19.81
CA MET A 363 -33.09 21.96 -18.93
C MET A 363 -32.82 22.97 -17.81
N PHE A 364 -33.05 22.58 -16.57
CA PHE A 364 -32.22 23.01 -15.46
C PHE A 364 -31.22 21.89 -15.18
N GLN A 365 -29.95 22.12 -15.54
CA GLN A 365 -28.84 21.26 -15.17
C GLN A 365 -28.61 21.40 -13.66
N SER A 366 -28.93 20.38 -12.92
CA SER A 366 -28.44 20.16 -11.57
C SER A 366 -26.98 19.68 -11.63
N PRO A 367 -26.01 20.30 -10.92
CA PRO A 367 -24.60 19.94 -10.99
C PRO A 367 -24.22 18.84 -9.99
N CYS A 368 -25.01 17.80 -9.82
CA CYS A 368 -24.69 16.71 -8.88
C CYS A 368 -25.18 15.34 -9.34
N ALA A 369 -25.08 15.09 -10.60
CA ALA A 369 -25.00 13.75 -11.16
C ALA A 369 -23.87 13.79 -12.15
N ALA A 370 -22.63 13.89 -11.65
CA ALA A 370 -21.56 13.30 -12.40
C ALA A 370 -21.87 11.80 -12.38
N PRO A 371 -22.16 11.17 -13.53
CA PRO A 371 -21.92 9.76 -13.68
C PRO A 371 -20.49 9.52 -13.19
N CYS A 372 -20.14 8.32 -12.79
CA CYS A 372 -18.81 7.80 -13.03
C CYS A 372 -18.65 7.77 -14.55
N ALA A 373 -18.64 8.95 -15.18
CA ALA A 373 -18.06 9.11 -16.47
C ALA A 373 -16.62 8.73 -16.28
N ASP A 374 -16.09 7.96 -17.19
CA ASP A 374 -14.70 7.68 -17.43
C ASP A 374 -13.86 8.98 -17.49
N ASN A 375 -13.82 9.75 -16.41
CA ASN A 375 -12.84 10.79 -16.23
C ASN A 375 -11.57 10.06 -15.85
N ASP A 376 -10.86 9.62 -16.89
CA ASP A 376 -9.49 9.15 -16.74
C ASP A 376 -8.76 10.19 -15.91
N ILE A 377 -8.32 9.81 -14.72
CA ILE A 377 -7.56 10.69 -13.83
C ILE A 377 -6.34 11.29 -14.53
N TYR A 378 -5.92 10.70 -15.64
CA TYR A 378 -4.78 11.12 -16.47
C TYR A 378 -5.13 12.04 -17.63
N GLU A 379 -6.39 12.54 -17.79
CA GLU A 379 -6.78 13.50 -18.84
C GLU A 379 -5.95 14.78 -18.87
N ALA A 380 -5.40 15.18 -17.72
CA ALA A 380 -4.53 16.35 -17.63
C ALA A 380 -3.13 16.12 -18.27
N MET A 381 -2.79 14.89 -18.66
CA MET A 381 -1.51 14.56 -19.29
C MET A 381 -1.64 14.53 -20.81
N PRO A 382 -0.64 15.01 -21.56
CA PRO A 382 -0.67 15.02 -23.01
C PRO A 382 -0.31 13.64 -23.61
N LEU A 383 -1.06 12.60 -23.24
CA LEU A 383 -0.78 11.20 -23.61
C LEU A 383 -0.82 10.97 -25.12
N ASP A 384 -1.76 11.60 -25.83
CA ASP A 384 -1.86 11.49 -27.30
C ASP A 384 -0.61 12.05 -27.97
N LYS A 385 -0.17 13.25 -27.58
CA LYS A 385 1.05 13.88 -28.10
C LYS A 385 2.28 13.00 -27.88
N TRP A 386 2.45 12.46 -26.67
CA TRP A 386 3.57 11.56 -26.37
C TRP A 386 3.51 10.28 -27.19
N ALA A 387 2.31 9.73 -27.37
CA ALA A 387 2.12 8.52 -28.17
C ALA A 387 2.49 8.75 -29.63
N GLU A 388 2.05 9.86 -30.22
CA GLU A 388 2.39 10.23 -31.59
C GLU A 388 3.91 10.38 -31.79
N GLU A 389 4.57 11.09 -30.88
CA GLU A 389 6.02 11.27 -30.93
C GLU A 389 6.78 9.95 -30.77
N LEU A 390 6.36 9.08 -29.85
CA LEU A 390 6.98 7.77 -29.64
C LEU A 390 6.79 6.84 -30.85
N LEU A 391 5.62 6.84 -31.46
CA LEU A 391 5.37 6.06 -32.68
C LEU A 391 6.19 6.58 -33.88
N GLU A 392 6.43 7.89 -33.95
CA GLU A 392 7.34 8.46 -34.95
C GLU A 392 8.79 7.98 -34.71
N MET A 393 9.27 8.07 -33.46
CA MET A 393 10.61 7.64 -33.05
C MET A 393 10.85 6.14 -33.25
N ALA A 394 9.81 5.31 -33.06
CA ALA A 394 9.90 3.87 -33.29
C ALA A 394 10.33 3.46 -34.71
N LYS A 395 10.28 4.39 -35.67
CA LYS A 395 10.78 4.17 -37.03
C LYS A 395 12.31 4.19 -37.10
N PHE A 396 12.98 4.82 -36.15
CA PHE A 396 14.40 5.09 -36.13
C PHE A 396 15.20 4.27 -35.11
N TYR A 397 14.55 3.85 -34.06
CA TYR A 397 15.20 3.14 -32.95
C TYR A 397 14.91 1.64 -32.98
N PRO A 398 15.95 0.79 -32.99
CA PRO A 398 15.76 -0.67 -32.83
C PRO A 398 14.98 -1.01 -31.59
N CYS A 399 14.21 -2.07 -31.62
CA CYS A 399 13.32 -2.57 -30.57
C CYS A 399 12.06 -1.75 -30.28
N MET A 400 12.02 -0.44 -30.53
CA MET A 400 10.82 0.34 -30.20
C MET A 400 9.57 -0.12 -30.95
N LYS A 401 9.72 -0.56 -32.21
CA LYS A 401 8.60 -1.09 -32.98
C LYS A 401 8.06 -2.39 -32.37
N GLU A 402 8.94 -3.25 -31.97
CA GLU A 402 8.61 -4.53 -31.30
C GLU A 402 8.01 -4.30 -29.93
N LEU A 403 8.53 -3.37 -29.14
CA LEU A 403 8.01 -3.01 -27.81
C LEU A 403 6.61 -2.39 -27.87
N PHE A 404 6.31 -1.65 -28.93
CA PHE A 404 5.04 -0.92 -29.07
C PHE A 404 3.96 -1.73 -29.80
N LEU A 405 4.29 -2.91 -30.31
CA LEU A 405 3.32 -3.79 -30.97
C LEU A 405 2.26 -4.27 -29.98
N ASN A 406 0.99 -4.18 -30.38
CA ASN A 406 -0.16 -4.55 -29.55
C ASN A 406 -0.32 -3.74 -28.24
N VAL A 407 0.39 -2.62 -28.10
CA VAL A 407 0.28 -1.72 -26.95
C VAL A 407 -0.62 -0.55 -27.31
N HIS A 408 -1.57 -0.24 -26.43
CA HIS A 408 -2.42 0.96 -26.58
C HIS A 408 -1.53 2.22 -26.55
N PRO A 409 -1.75 3.22 -27.43
CA PRO A 409 -0.91 4.41 -27.53
C PRO A 409 -0.63 5.10 -26.19
N HIS A 410 -1.62 5.27 -25.33
CA HIS A 410 -1.47 5.91 -24.01
C HIS A 410 -0.60 5.13 -23.02
N LYS A 411 -0.30 3.86 -23.27
CA LYS A 411 0.58 3.02 -22.45
C LYS A 411 2.04 3.05 -22.91
N LEU A 412 2.32 3.66 -24.07
CA LEU A 412 3.68 3.72 -24.64
C LEU A 412 4.72 4.37 -23.70
N PRO A 413 4.41 5.46 -22.96
CA PRO A 413 5.36 5.99 -21.99
C PRO A 413 5.77 4.96 -20.91
N ALA A 414 4.83 4.16 -20.41
CA ALA A 414 5.13 3.12 -19.41
C ALA A 414 6.01 2.01 -20.00
N VAL A 415 5.77 1.61 -21.24
CA VAL A 415 6.62 0.65 -21.97
C VAL A 415 8.00 1.20 -22.22
N LEU A 416 8.13 2.46 -22.65
CA LEU A 416 9.42 3.11 -22.87
C LEU A 416 10.25 3.10 -21.58
N PHE A 417 9.68 3.58 -20.46
CA PHE A 417 10.41 3.71 -19.20
C PHE A 417 10.79 2.36 -18.61
N SER A 418 9.89 1.37 -18.64
CA SER A 418 10.19 0.03 -18.12
C SER A 418 11.22 -0.71 -18.97
N SER A 419 11.10 -0.67 -20.31
CA SER A 419 12.07 -1.33 -21.19
C SER A 419 13.44 -0.65 -21.16
N ALA A 420 13.49 0.70 -21.13
CA ALA A 420 14.73 1.44 -20.92
C ALA A 420 15.44 1.05 -19.61
N ALA A 421 14.67 0.89 -18.52
CA ALA A 421 15.24 0.47 -17.24
C ALA A 421 15.77 -0.97 -17.29
N LEU A 422 15.10 -1.88 -17.99
CA LEU A 422 15.57 -3.24 -18.21
C LEU A 422 16.86 -3.27 -19.02
N PHE A 423 16.86 -2.65 -20.20
CA PHE A 423 18.04 -2.59 -21.07
C PHE A 423 19.20 -1.85 -20.43
N GLY A 424 18.93 -0.71 -19.77
CA GLY A 424 19.95 0.06 -19.08
C GLY A 424 20.55 -0.66 -17.85
N THR A 425 19.78 -1.54 -17.19
CA THR A 425 20.31 -2.38 -16.11
C THR A 425 21.29 -3.44 -16.64
N LEU A 426 21.06 -3.95 -17.85
CA LEU A 426 22.03 -4.84 -18.52
C LEU A 426 23.35 -4.12 -18.79
N MET A 427 23.30 -2.83 -19.14
CA MET A 427 24.48 -1.99 -19.35
C MET A 427 25.22 -1.65 -18.04
N THR A 428 25.15 -2.52 -17.06
CA THR A 428 25.71 -2.32 -15.71
C THR A 428 27.22 -2.12 -15.68
N ARG A 429 27.95 -2.45 -16.75
CA ARG A 429 29.41 -2.27 -16.88
C ARG A 429 29.81 -0.97 -17.58
N ALA A 430 28.80 -0.16 -17.98
CA ALA A 430 29.02 1.13 -18.62
C ALA A 430 28.80 2.30 -17.64
N TRP A 431 29.44 3.41 -17.93
CA TRP A 431 29.30 4.64 -17.14
C TRP A 431 29.40 5.88 -18.05
N TYR A 432 29.05 7.04 -17.46
CA TYR A 432 29.15 8.34 -18.14
C TYR A 432 29.50 9.44 -17.14
N HIS A 433 29.91 10.58 -17.63
CA HIS A 433 30.17 11.79 -16.86
C HIS A 433 29.05 12.82 -17.10
N PHE A 434 28.40 13.25 -16.03
CA PHE A 434 27.27 14.19 -16.10
C PHE A 434 27.73 15.63 -15.88
N TRP A 435 27.25 16.55 -16.66
CA TRP A 435 27.66 17.96 -16.63
C TRP A 435 27.64 18.60 -15.24
N PHE A 436 26.65 18.29 -14.40
CA PHE A 436 26.52 18.81 -13.03
C PHE A 436 27.61 18.26 -12.08
N SER A 437 28.13 17.11 -12.33
CA SER A 437 29.18 16.48 -11.51
C SER A 437 30.22 15.72 -12.35
N PRO A 438 30.99 16.43 -13.18
CA PRO A 438 31.83 15.83 -14.20
C PRO A 438 33.00 14.98 -13.66
N LYS A 439 33.32 15.06 -12.37
CA LYS A 439 34.33 14.25 -11.70
C LYS A 439 33.81 12.89 -11.21
N ILE A 440 32.51 12.72 -11.22
CA ILE A 440 31.87 11.51 -10.68
C ILE A 440 31.45 10.61 -11.82
N MET A 441 31.97 9.39 -11.83
CA MET A 441 31.53 8.33 -12.72
C MET A 441 30.07 7.95 -12.37
N ARG A 442 29.16 8.21 -13.29
CA ARG A 442 27.73 7.91 -13.13
C ARG A 442 27.37 6.62 -13.82
N ARG A 443 26.45 5.90 -13.22
CA ARG A 443 25.90 4.66 -13.75
C ARG A 443 24.45 4.90 -14.18
N LEU A 444 23.92 3.99 -14.97
CA LEU A 444 22.50 4.02 -15.34
C LEU A 444 21.64 3.49 -14.18
N ASN A 445 20.95 4.40 -13.50
CA ASN A 445 20.18 4.08 -12.31
C ASN A 445 18.68 4.32 -12.55
N TYR A 446 17.85 3.35 -12.14
CA TYR A 446 16.41 3.36 -12.39
C TYR A 446 15.63 3.03 -11.13
N CYS A 447 14.73 3.93 -10.77
CA CYS A 447 13.75 3.77 -9.69
C CYS A 447 12.35 3.97 -10.29
N ILE A 448 11.82 2.95 -10.96
CA ILE A 448 10.60 3.07 -11.79
C ILE A 448 9.38 2.54 -11.04
N PHE A 449 8.30 3.34 -11.08
CA PHE A 449 6.98 2.96 -10.61
C PHE A 449 5.97 3.09 -11.74
N ILE A 450 5.35 2.00 -12.15
CA ILE A 450 4.26 1.99 -13.14
C ILE A 450 2.93 1.91 -12.38
N ILE A 451 2.13 2.96 -12.49
CA ILE A 451 0.91 3.12 -11.71
C ILE A 451 -0.33 3.01 -12.60
N GLY A 452 -1.16 2.03 -12.31
CA GLY A 452 -2.43 1.81 -13.00
C GLY A 452 -3.45 1.12 -12.11
N ASP A 453 -4.71 1.29 -12.45
CA ASP A 453 -5.82 0.65 -11.74
C ASP A 453 -5.78 -0.88 -11.84
N PRO A 454 -6.51 -1.61 -10.99
CA PRO A 454 -6.69 -3.04 -11.18
C PRO A 454 -7.27 -3.33 -12.56
N GLY A 455 -6.65 -4.25 -13.30
CA GLY A 455 -7.06 -4.57 -14.68
C GLY A 455 -6.39 -3.74 -15.79
N ALA A 456 -5.63 -2.69 -15.48
CA ALA A 456 -4.96 -1.83 -16.47
C ALA A 456 -3.91 -2.54 -17.36
N GLY A 457 -3.71 -3.85 -17.20
CA GLY A 457 -2.77 -4.63 -18.02
C GLY A 457 -1.31 -4.50 -17.58
N LYS A 458 -1.06 -4.32 -16.28
CA LYS A 458 0.30 -4.25 -15.69
C LYS A 458 1.17 -5.45 -16.00
N HIS A 459 0.57 -6.61 -16.27
CA HIS A 459 1.27 -7.86 -16.56
C HIS A 459 2.11 -7.79 -17.86
N MET A 460 1.77 -6.88 -18.79
CA MET A 460 2.57 -6.61 -19.98
C MET A 460 4.03 -6.22 -19.64
N ILE A 461 4.25 -5.51 -18.55
CA ILE A 461 5.59 -5.13 -18.09
C ILE A 461 6.37 -6.37 -17.60
N GLU A 462 5.67 -7.34 -17.01
CA GLU A 462 6.24 -8.62 -16.61
C GLU A 462 6.66 -9.46 -17.82
N GLU A 463 5.90 -9.42 -18.90
CA GLU A 463 6.29 -10.08 -20.16
C GLU A 463 7.61 -9.50 -20.70
N PHE A 464 7.75 -8.18 -20.77
CA PHE A 464 9.01 -7.54 -21.16
C PHE A 464 10.16 -7.86 -20.19
N TYR A 465 9.90 -7.91 -18.90
CA TYR A 465 10.89 -8.33 -17.91
C TYR A 465 11.39 -9.75 -18.21
N ASN A 466 10.51 -10.71 -18.46
CA ASN A 466 10.87 -12.10 -18.73
C ASN A 466 11.70 -12.28 -20.01
N ILE A 467 11.51 -11.39 -21.00
CA ILE A 467 12.26 -11.43 -22.25
C ILE A 467 13.61 -10.71 -22.13
N ILE A 468 13.59 -9.47 -21.62
CA ILE A 468 14.77 -8.59 -21.64
C ILE A 468 15.75 -8.91 -20.51
N ALA A 469 15.26 -9.31 -19.32
CA ALA A 469 16.13 -9.66 -18.20
C ALA A 469 16.80 -11.05 -18.31
N ASP A 470 16.49 -11.80 -19.37
CA ASP A 470 17.00 -13.17 -19.57
C ASP A 470 18.53 -13.31 -19.37
N PRO A 471 19.43 -12.42 -19.87
CA PRO A 471 20.86 -12.56 -19.62
C PRO A 471 21.22 -12.54 -18.13
N MET A 472 20.56 -11.70 -17.32
CA MET A 472 20.79 -11.64 -15.87
C MET A 472 20.23 -12.89 -15.17
N ILE A 473 19.03 -13.32 -15.57
CA ILE A 473 18.34 -14.48 -14.98
C ILE A 473 19.16 -15.76 -15.23
N GLN A 474 19.68 -15.95 -16.45
CA GLN A 474 20.50 -17.09 -16.80
C GLN A 474 21.85 -17.08 -16.05
N ALA A 475 22.48 -15.91 -15.92
CA ALA A 475 23.71 -15.78 -15.13
C ALA A 475 23.47 -16.12 -13.64
N ASP A 476 22.37 -15.65 -13.08
CA ASP A 476 22.01 -15.92 -11.68
C ASP A 476 21.67 -17.40 -11.43
N GLN A 477 21.11 -18.13 -12.41
CA GLN A 477 20.74 -19.54 -12.24
C GLN A 477 21.97 -20.39 -11.85
N CYS A 478 23.11 -20.16 -12.47
CA CYS A 478 24.34 -20.87 -12.13
C CYS A 478 24.81 -20.60 -10.69
N LEU A 479 24.60 -19.36 -10.22
CA LEU A 479 24.93 -18.95 -8.84
C LEU A 479 23.92 -19.54 -7.81
N ILE A 480 22.65 -19.56 -8.16
CA ILE A 480 21.58 -20.19 -7.37
C ILE A 480 21.87 -21.70 -7.20
N ASP A 481 22.27 -22.38 -8.26
CA ASP A 481 22.62 -23.80 -8.23
C ASP A 481 23.82 -24.09 -7.34
N ALA A 482 24.82 -23.18 -7.33
CA ALA A 482 25.96 -23.27 -6.42
C ALA A 482 25.54 -23.14 -4.94
N VAL A 483 24.60 -22.20 -4.64
CA VAL A 483 24.03 -22.05 -3.29
C VAL A 483 23.23 -23.27 -2.88
N ASN A 484 22.44 -23.85 -3.79
CA ASN A 484 21.62 -25.03 -3.51
C ASN A 484 22.52 -26.25 -3.26
N ARG A 485 23.55 -26.50 -4.07
CA ARG A 485 24.54 -27.57 -3.83
C ARG A 485 25.22 -27.41 -2.48
N TYR A 486 25.57 -26.20 -2.07
CA TYR A 486 26.09 -25.94 -0.73
C TYR A 486 25.07 -26.29 0.37
N LYS A 487 23.80 -25.92 0.22
CA LYS A 487 22.74 -26.27 1.18
C LYS A 487 22.56 -27.78 1.28
N GLU A 488 22.56 -28.49 0.16
CA GLU A 488 22.48 -29.95 0.10
C GLU A 488 23.65 -30.61 0.84
N SER A 489 24.89 -30.21 0.53
CA SER A 489 26.08 -30.75 1.18
C SER A 489 26.11 -30.46 2.68
N ARG A 490 25.60 -29.28 3.13
CA ARG A 490 25.44 -28.96 4.54
C ARG A 490 24.42 -29.87 5.23
N THR A 491 23.34 -30.19 4.53
CA THR A 491 22.31 -31.11 5.01
C THR A 491 22.86 -32.54 5.14
N GLU A 492 23.51 -33.05 4.10
CA GLU A 492 24.14 -34.37 4.08
C GLU A 492 25.19 -34.51 5.20
N ARG A 493 25.99 -33.48 5.42
CA ARG A 493 26.98 -33.45 6.51
C ARG A 493 26.35 -33.43 7.89
N SER A 494 25.18 -32.81 8.06
CA SER A 494 24.46 -32.81 9.32
C SER A 494 23.89 -34.18 9.69
N THR A 495 23.57 -34.98 8.66
CA THR A 495 23.04 -36.35 8.81
C THR A 495 24.10 -37.41 8.93
N SER A 496 25.33 -37.14 8.45
CA SER A 496 26.42 -38.13 8.44
C SER A 496 27.03 -38.36 9.83
N THR A 497 27.44 -39.59 10.14
CA THR A 497 28.15 -39.92 11.37
C THR A 497 29.52 -39.22 11.45
N LYS A 498 30.09 -39.05 12.63
CA LYS A 498 31.39 -38.39 12.83
C LYS A 498 32.53 -38.97 11.97
N ALA A 499 32.50 -40.28 11.67
CA ALA A 499 33.50 -40.96 10.85
C ALA A 499 33.33 -40.71 9.33
N GLN A 500 32.16 -40.26 8.87
CA GLN A 500 31.84 -40.02 7.46
C GLN A 500 31.83 -38.52 7.09
N LYS A 501 32.10 -37.63 8.05
CA LYS A 501 32.15 -36.18 7.82
C LYS A 501 33.37 -35.80 7.00
N GLY A 502 33.20 -35.64 5.68
CA GLY A 502 34.20 -35.02 4.82
C GLY A 502 34.51 -33.57 5.21
N GLU A 503 35.41 -32.94 4.50
CA GLU A 503 35.78 -31.53 4.69
C GLU A 503 34.52 -30.61 4.51
N ALA A 504 34.39 -29.58 5.35
CA ALA A 504 33.26 -28.68 5.27
C ALA A 504 33.38 -27.80 4.01
N LEU A 505 32.44 -27.90 3.09
CA LEU A 505 32.33 -26.95 2.00
C LEU A 505 32.16 -25.53 2.57
N LYS A 506 32.96 -24.60 2.08
CA LYS A 506 32.78 -23.18 2.39
C LYS A 506 31.53 -22.67 1.68
N ARG A 507 30.77 -21.79 2.33
CA ARG A 507 29.65 -21.12 1.69
C ARG A 507 30.15 -20.35 0.48
N PRO A 508 29.55 -20.52 -0.71
CA PRO A 508 29.94 -19.76 -1.89
C PRO A 508 29.62 -18.27 -1.70
N VAL A 509 30.56 -17.42 -2.10
CA VAL A 509 30.32 -15.98 -2.21
C VAL A 509 29.78 -15.74 -3.60
N VAL A 510 28.51 -15.42 -3.69
CA VAL A 510 27.77 -15.27 -4.95
C VAL A 510 27.07 -13.91 -5.02
N GLY A 511 27.20 -13.26 -6.17
CA GLY A 511 26.55 -12.00 -6.47
C GLY A 511 25.27 -12.18 -7.31
N ILE A 512 24.26 -12.88 -6.77
CA ILE A 512 22.96 -13.01 -7.42
C ILE A 512 22.37 -11.63 -7.57
N ARG A 513 22.04 -11.23 -8.79
CA ARG A 513 21.62 -9.85 -9.11
C ARG A 513 20.10 -9.65 -9.09
N VAL A 514 19.32 -10.66 -9.52
CA VAL A 514 17.86 -10.57 -9.59
C VAL A 514 17.25 -11.01 -8.27
N HIS A 515 16.56 -10.11 -7.62
CA HIS A 515 15.95 -10.36 -6.31
C HIS A 515 14.45 -10.02 -6.29
N PRO A 516 13.60 -10.94 -5.84
CA PRO A 516 12.21 -10.61 -5.57
C PRO A 516 12.11 -9.60 -4.40
N ALA A 517 11.04 -8.82 -4.37
CA ALA A 517 10.80 -7.81 -3.34
C ALA A 517 10.81 -8.37 -1.90
N ARG A 518 10.62 -9.68 -1.72
CA ARG A 518 10.61 -10.38 -0.41
C ARG A 518 11.97 -10.85 0.08
N THR A 519 13.06 -10.48 -0.57
CA THR A 519 14.39 -10.87 -0.11
C THR A 519 14.74 -10.15 1.19
N ALA A 520 15.26 -10.89 2.17
CA ALA A 520 15.75 -10.30 3.42
C ALA A 520 16.88 -9.30 3.17
N THR A 521 16.83 -8.13 3.80
CA THR A 521 17.77 -7.02 3.55
C THR A 521 19.23 -7.42 3.74
N GLY A 522 19.55 -8.21 4.77
CA GLY A 522 20.93 -8.69 5.00
C GLY A 522 21.47 -9.61 3.90
N GLU A 523 20.61 -10.45 3.32
CA GLU A 523 20.97 -11.32 2.18
C GLU A 523 21.14 -10.51 0.90
N PHE A 524 20.27 -9.53 0.69
CA PHE A 524 20.37 -8.59 -0.43
C PHE A 524 21.68 -7.80 -0.42
N ILE A 525 22.07 -7.23 0.72
CA ILE A 525 23.33 -6.49 0.89
C ILE A 525 24.52 -7.42 0.65
N ARG A 526 24.45 -8.67 1.10
CA ARG A 526 25.53 -9.65 0.90
C ARG A 526 25.74 -9.95 -0.59
N HIS A 527 24.68 -10.21 -1.34
CA HIS A 527 24.74 -10.45 -2.78
C HIS A 527 25.21 -9.20 -3.53
N MET A 528 24.74 -8.01 -3.15
CA MET A 528 25.18 -6.75 -3.74
C MET A 528 26.69 -6.51 -3.58
N ASN A 529 27.23 -6.79 -2.39
CA ASN A 529 28.67 -6.69 -2.16
C ASN A 529 29.50 -7.74 -2.91
N ALA A 530 28.91 -8.90 -3.19
CA ALA A 530 29.56 -9.97 -3.93
C ALA A 530 29.44 -9.80 -5.46
N ALA A 531 28.50 -8.98 -5.94
CA ALA A 531 28.28 -8.70 -7.35
C ALA A 531 29.32 -7.71 -7.88
N VAL A 532 30.56 -8.17 -8.04
CA VAL A 532 31.70 -7.37 -8.49
C VAL A 532 32.38 -8.07 -9.64
N GLU A 533 32.67 -7.34 -10.71
CA GLU A 533 33.47 -7.80 -11.85
C GLU A 533 34.66 -6.87 -12.10
N THR A 534 35.68 -7.39 -12.75
CA THR A 534 36.84 -6.57 -13.18
C THR A 534 36.59 -6.07 -14.61
N VAL A 535 36.36 -4.76 -14.74
CA VAL A 535 36.17 -4.09 -16.03
C VAL A 535 37.35 -3.13 -16.26
N GLN A 536 38.02 -3.27 -17.38
CA GLN A 536 39.20 -2.47 -17.72
C GLN A 536 40.26 -2.41 -16.60
N GLY A 537 40.41 -3.54 -15.86
CA GLY A 537 41.38 -3.67 -14.78
C GLY A 537 40.97 -3.08 -13.43
N GLN A 538 39.76 -2.54 -13.32
CA GLN A 538 39.19 -1.97 -12.09
C GLN A 538 38.02 -2.82 -11.58
N PRO A 539 37.88 -3.03 -10.27
CA PRO A 539 36.72 -3.70 -9.70
C PRO A 539 35.48 -2.79 -9.84
N LEU A 540 34.42 -3.30 -10.45
CA LEU A 540 33.20 -2.62 -10.69
C LEU A 540 32.02 -3.39 -10.08
N ASN A 541 31.22 -2.73 -9.22
CA ASN A 541 30.00 -3.32 -8.70
C ASN A 541 28.93 -3.36 -9.80
N LEU A 542 28.23 -4.49 -9.89
CA LEU A 542 27.09 -4.67 -10.78
C LEU A 542 25.78 -4.23 -10.08
N HIS A 543 24.83 -3.75 -10.86
CA HIS A 543 23.50 -3.43 -10.31
C HIS A 543 22.73 -4.68 -9.95
N MET A 544 22.18 -4.67 -8.77
CA MET A 544 21.07 -5.54 -8.39
C MET A 544 19.82 -5.12 -9.16
N PHE A 545 18.89 -6.04 -9.36
CA PHE A 545 17.62 -5.74 -10.00
C PHE A 545 16.46 -6.35 -9.23
N SER A 546 15.37 -5.60 -9.11
CA SER A 546 14.11 -6.11 -8.56
C SER A 546 12.93 -5.72 -9.45
N PHE A 547 12.11 -6.71 -9.74
CA PHE A 547 10.82 -6.53 -10.36
C PHE A 547 9.72 -7.00 -9.41
N ASP A 548 8.64 -6.22 -9.28
CA ASP A 548 7.45 -6.63 -8.54
C ASP A 548 6.19 -6.16 -9.27
N ALA A 549 5.35 -7.12 -9.64
CA ALA A 549 4.12 -6.86 -10.38
C ALA A 549 2.98 -6.31 -9.51
N GLU A 550 3.05 -6.49 -8.17
CA GLU A 550 1.99 -6.10 -7.24
C GLU A 550 2.55 -5.56 -5.92
N LEU A 551 3.08 -4.36 -5.94
CA LEU A 551 3.62 -3.70 -4.74
C LEU A 551 2.61 -3.59 -3.59
N ASP A 552 1.31 -3.53 -3.91
CA ASP A 552 0.22 -3.50 -2.93
C ASP A 552 0.27 -4.66 -1.93
N ASN A 553 0.71 -5.84 -2.37
CA ASN A 553 0.78 -7.04 -1.54
C ASN A 553 2.04 -7.08 -0.65
N VAL A 554 3.15 -6.52 -1.11
CA VAL A 554 4.42 -6.50 -0.37
C VAL A 554 4.35 -5.59 0.85
N THR A 555 3.71 -4.43 0.70
CA THR A 555 3.58 -3.43 1.78
C THR A 555 2.67 -3.88 2.93
N LYS A 556 1.78 -4.85 2.72
CA LYS A 556 0.90 -5.39 3.77
C LYS A 556 1.62 -6.35 4.72
N GLN A 557 2.67 -7.02 4.28
CA GLN A 557 3.32 -8.11 5.03
C GLN A 557 4.50 -7.66 5.91
N ASN A 558 5.06 -6.49 5.67
CA ASN A 558 6.32 -6.05 6.30
C ASN A 558 6.09 -4.98 7.37
N LYS A 559 5.63 -5.39 8.55
CA LYS A 559 5.56 -4.53 9.75
C LYS A 559 6.85 -4.54 10.60
N GLY A 560 7.92 -5.19 10.15
CA GLY A 560 9.19 -5.34 10.86
C GLY A 560 10.26 -4.31 10.50
N GLY A 561 11.38 -4.28 11.26
CA GLY A 561 12.51 -3.36 11.09
C GLY A 561 13.18 -3.45 9.71
N ASP A 562 13.23 -4.63 9.09
CA ASP A 562 13.83 -4.88 7.78
C ASP A 562 13.26 -4.00 6.64
N TRP A 563 12.02 -3.55 6.74
CA TRP A 563 11.39 -2.72 5.71
C TRP A 563 11.93 -1.28 5.68
N LYS A 564 12.22 -0.71 6.84
CA LYS A 564 12.79 0.64 6.92
C LYS A 564 14.20 0.69 6.33
N ASP A 565 14.97 -0.36 6.57
CA ASP A 565 16.31 -0.49 6.02
C ASP A 565 16.28 -0.58 4.49
N ARG A 566 15.27 -1.26 3.93
CA ARG A 566 15.07 -1.35 2.48
C ARG A 566 14.69 0.00 1.85
N GLU A 567 13.82 0.80 2.47
CA GLU A 567 13.50 2.15 1.98
C GLU A 567 14.74 3.06 1.93
N ILE A 568 15.65 2.92 2.88
CA ILE A 568 16.92 3.64 2.87
C ILE A 568 17.78 3.22 1.68
N LEU A 569 17.86 1.92 1.38
CA LEU A 569 18.60 1.42 0.23
C LEU A 569 17.98 1.90 -1.09
N GLU A 570 16.65 1.92 -1.21
CA GLU A 570 15.95 2.45 -2.38
C GLU A 570 16.26 3.95 -2.59
N LEU A 571 16.29 4.74 -1.52
CA LEU A 571 16.69 6.16 -1.59
C LEU A 571 18.14 6.33 -2.09
N LYS A 572 19.04 5.51 -1.59
CA LYS A 572 20.48 5.58 -1.89
C LYS A 572 20.84 5.03 -3.27
N SER A 573 20.00 4.15 -3.83
CA SER A 573 20.24 3.50 -5.12
C SER A 573 20.31 4.48 -6.28
N PHE A 574 19.54 5.58 -6.27
CA PHE A 574 19.47 6.53 -7.37
C PHE A 574 20.81 7.21 -7.72
N HIS A 575 21.66 7.39 -6.75
CA HIS A 575 23.00 7.99 -6.95
C HIS A 575 24.14 7.05 -6.56
N ASN A 576 23.87 5.76 -6.34
CA ASN A 576 24.83 4.77 -5.82
C ASN A 576 25.49 5.26 -4.52
N GLU A 577 24.70 5.90 -3.65
CA GLU A 577 25.16 6.49 -2.41
C GLU A 577 25.71 5.42 -1.45
N GLN A 578 26.64 5.81 -0.61
CA GLN A 578 27.23 4.91 0.38
C GLN A 578 26.26 4.66 1.53
N ASP A 579 26.22 3.41 1.97
CA ASP A 579 25.58 2.96 3.20
C ASP A 579 26.56 2.15 4.04
N GLY A 580 26.15 1.76 5.25
CA GLY A 580 27.01 0.96 6.10
C GLY A 580 26.25 0.26 7.20
N GLN A 581 26.79 -0.90 7.59
CA GLN A 581 26.28 -1.66 8.72
C GLN A 581 27.41 -2.30 9.53
N MET A 582 27.17 -2.46 10.83
CA MET A 582 28.12 -3.08 11.76
C MET A 582 27.41 -4.19 12.54
N TYR A 583 27.64 -5.43 12.12
CA TYR A 583 27.09 -6.61 12.77
C TYR A 583 28.19 -7.52 13.29
N ALA A 584 27.99 -8.09 14.48
CA ALA A 584 28.95 -9.01 15.11
C ALA A 584 28.81 -10.48 14.65
N ASN A 585 27.79 -10.81 13.83
CA ASN A 585 27.57 -12.17 13.35
C ASN A 585 28.47 -12.49 12.13
N GLN A 586 28.81 -13.75 11.97
CA GLN A 586 29.72 -14.21 10.91
C GLN A 586 29.12 -14.15 9.49
N GLU A 587 27.81 -13.99 9.36
CA GLU A 587 27.10 -14.08 8.08
C GLU A 587 26.74 -12.72 7.48
N SER A 588 26.84 -11.64 8.24
CA SER A 588 26.50 -10.29 7.77
C SER A 588 27.69 -9.54 7.23
N VAL A 589 27.47 -8.74 6.21
CA VAL A 589 28.46 -7.78 5.73
C VAL A 589 28.68 -6.73 6.79
N THR A 590 29.95 -6.44 7.10
CA THR A 590 30.32 -5.41 8.06
C THR A 590 31.19 -4.38 7.35
N GLY A 591 30.83 -3.11 7.46
CA GLY A 591 31.54 -1.99 6.84
C GLY A 591 30.65 -1.13 5.96
N MET A 592 31.32 -0.30 5.15
CA MET A 592 30.67 0.60 4.20
C MET A 592 30.56 -0.08 2.83
N PHE A 593 29.46 0.20 2.11
CA PHE A 593 29.21 -0.30 0.77
C PHE A 593 28.40 0.74 -0.03
N ASN A 594 28.48 0.70 -1.35
CA ASN A 594 27.68 1.54 -2.21
C ASN A 594 26.46 0.77 -2.72
N VAL A 595 25.33 1.46 -2.83
CA VAL A 595 24.05 0.85 -3.23
C VAL A 595 23.89 0.89 -4.74
N PHE A 596 24.16 -0.23 -5.42
CA PHE A 596 23.92 -0.43 -6.85
C PHE A 596 22.66 -1.25 -7.04
N TRP A 597 21.53 -0.57 -7.20
CA TRP A 597 20.23 -1.24 -7.30
C TRP A 597 19.27 -0.50 -8.22
N ASN A 598 18.75 -1.20 -9.20
CA ASN A 598 17.69 -0.75 -10.10
C ASN A 598 16.40 -1.54 -9.80
N PHE A 599 15.25 -0.90 -9.90
CA PHE A 599 14.00 -1.59 -9.68
C PHE A 599 12.86 -1.03 -10.54
N ILE A 600 11.94 -1.93 -10.90
CA ILE A 600 10.67 -1.61 -11.53
C ILE A 600 9.57 -2.23 -10.67
N TYR A 601 8.72 -1.39 -10.14
CA TYR A 601 7.54 -1.81 -9.37
C TYR A 601 6.27 -1.39 -10.12
N THR A 602 5.29 -2.28 -10.14
CA THR A 602 3.95 -1.91 -10.61
C THR A 602 2.98 -1.91 -9.44
N GLY A 603 1.97 -1.06 -9.48
CA GLY A 603 1.03 -0.92 -8.37
C GLY A 603 -0.16 -0.04 -8.70
N THR A 604 -1.00 0.17 -7.71
CA THR A 604 -2.14 1.10 -7.79
C THR A 604 -1.75 2.50 -7.30
N PRO A 605 -2.52 3.55 -7.60
CA PRO A 605 -2.35 4.86 -6.98
C PRO A 605 -2.30 4.80 -5.46
N TYR A 606 -3.04 3.87 -4.85
CA TYR A 606 -3.03 3.65 -3.40
C TYR A 606 -1.67 3.15 -2.89
N ALA A 607 -1.01 2.23 -3.61
CA ALA A 607 0.33 1.74 -3.26
C ALA A 607 1.35 2.89 -3.30
N LEU A 608 1.26 3.77 -4.30
CA LEU A 608 2.12 4.95 -4.41
C LEU A 608 1.94 5.88 -3.20
N HIS A 609 0.69 6.23 -2.83
CA HIS A 609 0.41 7.09 -1.68
C HIS A 609 0.86 6.50 -0.34
N ARG A 610 0.90 5.18 -0.22
CA ARG A 610 1.47 4.52 0.97
C ARG A 610 2.98 4.66 1.02
N LYS A 611 3.66 4.59 -0.12
CA LYS A 611 5.11 4.70 -0.21
C LYS A 611 5.59 6.14 -0.11
N VAL A 612 4.95 7.05 -0.83
CA VAL A 612 5.26 8.48 -0.81
C VAL A 612 4.04 9.26 -0.33
N ASN A 613 4.18 9.96 0.76
CA ASN A 613 3.11 10.75 1.36
C ASN A 613 3.71 12.05 1.95
N GLN A 614 2.85 12.97 2.35
CA GLN A 614 3.28 14.29 2.85
C GLN A 614 4.27 14.23 4.03
N ARG A 615 4.20 13.16 4.86
CA ARG A 615 5.09 13.01 6.02
C ARG A 615 6.52 12.64 5.63
N ASN A 616 6.68 11.84 4.58
CA ASN A 616 7.99 11.39 4.12
C ASN A 616 8.47 12.12 2.84
N PHE A 617 7.72 13.11 2.34
CA PHE A 617 8.11 13.88 1.16
C PHE A 617 9.51 14.48 1.30
N GLY A 618 9.84 15.00 2.50
CA GLY A 618 11.14 15.56 2.83
C GLY A 618 12.32 14.58 2.76
N SER A 619 12.07 13.26 2.70
CA SER A 619 13.13 12.26 2.47
C SER A 619 13.73 12.34 1.07
N GLY A 620 13.03 12.98 0.13
CA GLY A 620 13.42 13.10 -1.27
C GLY A 620 13.17 11.85 -2.12
N MET A 621 12.36 10.88 -1.64
CA MET A 621 11.96 9.71 -2.41
C MET A 621 11.16 10.12 -3.66
N SER A 622 10.20 11.04 -3.51
CA SER A 622 9.37 11.57 -4.59
C SER A 622 10.18 12.04 -5.80
N THR A 623 11.29 12.76 -5.57
CA THR A 623 12.13 13.29 -6.65
C THR A 623 13.06 12.25 -7.28
N ARG A 624 13.24 11.09 -6.64
CA ARG A 624 14.08 9.98 -7.13
C ARG A 624 13.27 8.94 -7.92
N LEU A 625 11.96 8.86 -7.71
CA LEU A 625 11.11 7.91 -8.41
C LEU A 625 10.65 8.45 -9.77
N ALA A 626 10.74 7.64 -10.81
CA ALA A 626 9.97 7.87 -12.03
C ALA A 626 8.63 7.15 -11.91
N VAL A 627 7.59 7.93 -11.72
CA VAL A 627 6.22 7.41 -11.59
C VAL A 627 5.50 7.65 -12.90
N ILE A 628 5.21 6.58 -13.64
CA ILE A 628 4.62 6.64 -14.98
C ILE A 628 3.22 6.02 -14.94
N PRO A 629 2.20 6.68 -15.49
CA PRO A 629 0.84 6.16 -15.54
C PRO A 629 0.71 5.02 -16.54
N LEU A 630 -0.15 4.06 -16.19
CA LEU A 630 -0.63 3.01 -17.08
C LEU A 630 -2.16 3.14 -17.15
N PRO A 631 -2.70 3.99 -18.02
CA PRO A 631 -4.13 4.24 -18.11
C PRO A 631 -4.91 2.99 -18.51
N ASP A 632 -6.08 2.80 -17.89
CA ASP A 632 -7.05 1.78 -18.29
C ASP A 632 -7.99 2.38 -19.35
N LYS A 633 -7.50 2.57 -20.57
CA LYS A 633 -8.29 3.05 -21.69
C LYS A 633 -8.38 2.00 -22.78
N GLY A 634 -9.55 1.93 -23.34
CA GLY A 634 -9.81 1.24 -24.59
C GLY A 634 -10.67 -0.02 -24.44
N THR A 635 -11.50 -0.23 -25.47
CA THR A 635 -12.15 -1.51 -25.70
C THR A 635 -11.11 -2.60 -25.94
N ALA A 636 -11.38 -3.81 -25.49
CA ALA A 636 -10.51 -4.96 -25.76
C ALA A 636 -10.20 -5.03 -27.26
N GLN A 637 -8.95 -4.82 -27.62
CA GLN A 637 -8.49 -4.92 -29.02
C GLN A 637 -8.01 -6.35 -29.25
N ARG A 638 -8.40 -6.91 -30.40
CA ARG A 638 -7.84 -8.18 -30.82
C ARG A 638 -6.38 -7.94 -31.22
N HIS A 639 -5.46 -8.53 -30.43
CA HIS A 639 -4.04 -8.45 -30.73
C HIS A 639 -3.72 -9.11 -32.07
N GLN A 640 -2.80 -8.49 -32.82
CA GLN A 640 -2.21 -9.11 -33.99
C GLN A 640 -1.39 -10.31 -33.51
N GLN A 641 -1.41 -11.41 -34.27
CA GLN A 641 -0.53 -12.53 -33.98
C GLN A 641 0.92 -12.05 -34.04
N VAL A 642 1.63 -12.26 -32.93
CA VAL A 642 3.06 -11.96 -32.82
C VAL A 642 3.79 -12.92 -33.76
N GLN A 643 4.63 -12.38 -34.64
CA GLN A 643 5.56 -13.21 -35.39
C GLN A 643 6.68 -13.65 -34.46
N ASP A 644 7.15 -14.87 -34.56
CA ASP A 644 8.18 -15.48 -33.70
C ASP A 644 9.47 -14.62 -33.55
N ASN A 645 9.67 -13.63 -34.43
CA ASN A 645 10.85 -12.79 -34.47
C ASN A 645 10.85 -11.62 -33.46
N GLN A 646 9.71 -11.26 -32.86
CA GLN A 646 9.63 -10.08 -31.97
C GLN A 646 10.42 -10.30 -30.69
N ASP A 647 10.13 -11.37 -29.99
CA ASP A 647 10.79 -11.71 -28.73
C ASP A 647 12.28 -11.99 -28.95
N GLU A 648 12.62 -12.63 -30.07
CA GLU A 648 14.00 -12.90 -30.47
C GLU A 648 14.79 -11.63 -30.72
N THR A 649 14.17 -10.61 -31.34
CA THR A 649 14.77 -9.29 -31.52
C THR A 649 15.09 -8.64 -30.18
N LEU A 650 14.13 -8.60 -29.25
CA LEU A 650 14.33 -8.03 -27.92
C LEU A 650 15.42 -8.79 -27.13
N ARG A 651 15.40 -10.13 -27.19
CA ARG A 651 16.40 -10.99 -26.54
C ARG A 651 17.80 -10.78 -27.12
N THR A 652 17.91 -10.67 -28.45
CA THR A 652 19.18 -10.39 -29.11
C THR A 652 19.80 -9.07 -28.63
N TRP A 653 19.02 -8.02 -28.53
CA TRP A 653 19.49 -6.73 -28.04
C TRP A 653 19.83 -6.78 -26.55
N ALA A 654 19.08 -7.52 -25.74
CA ALA A 654 19.38 -7.74 -24.34
C ALA A 654 20.78 -8.34 -24.16
N TYR A 655 21.11 -9.41 -24.90
CA TYR A 655 22.46 -10.04 -24.87
C TYR A 655 23.56 -9.15 -25.43
N ARG A 656 23.26 -8.26 -26.39
CA ARG A 656 24.22 -7.28 -26.89
C ARG A 656 24.53 -6.21 -25.84
N LEU A 657 23.49 -5.64 -25.21
CA LEU A 657 23.63 -4.58 -24.22
C LEU A 657 24.27 -5.09 -22.90
N ASP A 658 24.05 -6.35 -22.52
CA ASP A 658 24.74 -6.94 -21.35
C ASP A 658 26.27 -7.01 -21.53
N LYS A 659 26.78 -6.90 -22.74
CA LYS A 659 28.24 -6.88 -23.03
C LYS A 659 28.82 -5.47 -23.16
N VAL A 660 28.01 -4.44 -23.01
CA VAL A 660 28.48 -3.06 -23.09
C VAL A 660 29.27 -2.69 -21.83
N GLU A 661 30.48 -2.21 -22.03
CA GLU A 661 31.38 -1.81 -20.94
C GLU A 661 32.15 -0.53 -21.32
N GLY A 662 32.55 0.22 -20.29
CA GLY A 662 33.37 1.41 -20.47
C GLY A 662 32.56 2.71 -20.45
N GLU A 663 33.24 3.78 -20.74
CA GLU A 663 32.68 5.13 -20.78
C GLU A 663 31.82 5.34 -22.02
N LEU A 664 30.62 5.90 -21.85
CA LEU A 664 29.72 6.30 -22.92
C LEU A 664 29.86 7.80 -23.15
N PRO A 665 30.21 8.23 -24.39
CA PRO A 665 30.30 9.65 -24.74
C PRO A 665 28.90 10.25 -24.89
N ILE A 666 28.50 11.09 -23.94
CA ILE A 666 27.13 11.66 -23.87
C ILE A 666 27.09 13.18 -23.95
N GLU A 667 28.15 13.84 -24.43
CA GLU A 667 28.24 15.30 -24.49
C GLU A 667 27.00 15.97 -25.11
N PRO A 668 26.43 15.47 -26.25
CA PRO A 668 25.22 16.08 -26.82
C PRO A 668 23.99 15.96 -25.90
N LEU A 669 23.92 14.93 -25.07
CA LEU A 669 22.84 14.77 -24.08
C LEU A 669 23.11 15.64 -22.85
N ASN A 670 24.36 15.85 -22.48
CA ASN A 670 24.73 16.80 -21.43
C ASN A 670 24.29 18.22 -21.79
N ASP A 671 24.54 18.65 -23.01
CA ASP A 671 24.09 19.97 -23.52
C ASP A 671 22.56 20.07 -23.51
N GLU A 672 21.87 19.09 -24.08
CA GLU A 672 20.41 19.06 -24.15
C GLU A 672 19.75 19.08 -22.74
N THR A 673 20.28 18.30 -21.82
CA THR A 673 19.72 18.23 -20.44
C THR A 673 20.04 19.49 -19.65
N TYR A 674 21.19 20.14 -19.90
CA TYR A 674 21.54 21.42 -19.28
C TYR A 674 20.63 22.55 -19.77
N GLU A 675 20.43 22.69 -21.05
CA GLU A 675 19.57 23.72 -21.65
C GLU A 675 18.12 23.56 -21.20
N TRP A 676 17.59 22.30 -21.25
CA TRP A 676 16.25 22.01 -20.83
C TRP A 676 16.03 22.32 -19.35
N GLN A 677 16.95 21.87 -18.47
CA GLN A 677 16.80 22.09 -17.03
C GLN A 677 16.94 23.56 -16.67
N THR A 678 17.87 24.28 -17.28
CA THR A 678 18.11 25.70 -16.98
C THR A 678 16.90 26.53 -17.32
N SER A 679 16.30 26.34 -18.50
CA SER A 679 15.10 27.07 -18.93
C SER A 679 13.90 26.83 -17.98
N HIS A 680 13.68 25.60 -17.53
CA HIS A 680 12.59 25.30 -16.59
C HIS A 680 12.85 25.81 -15.16
N LEU A 681 14.11 25.77 -14.72
CA LEU A 681 14.48 26.33 -13.41
C LEU A 681 14.35 27.84 -13.36
N GLU A 682 14.70 28.55 -14.45
CA GLU A 682 14.50 29.99 -14.56
C GLU A 682 13.02 30.38 -14.44
N ILE A 683 12.13 29.62 -15.10
CA ILE A 683 10.68 29.84 -14.99
C ILE A 683 10.19 29.58 -13.57
N ALA A 684 10.61 28.47 -12.95
CA ALA A 684 10.21 28.14 -11.58
C ALA A 684 10.77 29.15 -10.56
N GLU A 685 11.96 29.70 -10.80
CA GLU A 685 12.56 30.74 -9.97
C GLU A 685 11.83 32.07 -10.13
N PHE A 686 11.53 32.48 -11.35
CA PHE A 686 10.74 33.69 -11.64
C PHE A 686 9.37 33.66 -10.96
N ASN A 687 8.73 32.46 -10.94
CA ASN A 687 7.45 32.26 -10.27
C ASN A 687 7.57 32.08 -8.74
N GLY A 688 8.78 32.02 -8.19
CA GLY A 688 9.02 31.75 -6.78
C GLY A 688 8.60 30.32 -6.35
N ASP A 689 8.45 29.39 -7.28
CA ASP A 689 7.94 28.03 -7.05
C ASP A 689 9.03 27.08 -6.56
N LYS A 690 9.16 26.96 -5.23
CA LYS A 690 10.10 26.02 -4.60
C LYS A 690 9.71 24.56 -4.82
N ALA A 691 8.42 24.27 -4.96
CA ALA A 691 7.93 22.91 -5.18
C ALA A 691 8.40 22.42 -6.53
N ASP A 692 8.15 23.18 -7.58
CA ASP A 692 8.56 22.85 -8.94
C ASP A 692 10.08 22.78 -9.09
N ARG A 693 10.83 23.75 -8.54
CA ARG A 693 12.30 23.73 -8.47
C ARG A 693 12.84 22.44 -7.85
N THR A 694 12.12 21.86 -6.88
CA THR A 694 12.55 20.62 -6.24
C THR A 694 12.29 19.41 -7.11
N LEU A 695 11.16 19.36 -7.81
CA LEU A 695 10.81 18.28 -8.74
C LEU A 695 11.75 18.25 -9.95
N LEU A 696 12.15 19.39 -10.48
CA LEU A 696 13.03 19.52 -11.66
C LEU A 696 14.46 18.98 -11.45
N LYS A 697 14.97 18.90 -10.23
CA LYS A 697 16.39 18.64 -9.95
C LYS A 697 16.95 17.33 -10.50
N ARG A 698 16.11 16.30 -10.65
CA ARG A 698 16.54 14.96 -11.06
C ARG A 698 16.01 14.49 -12.41
N ILE A 699 15.24 15.33 -13.09
CA ILE A 699 14.70 15.03 -14.42
C ILE A 699 15.79 14.71 -15.45
N PRO A 700 16.92 15.47 -15.54
CA PRO A 700 17.98 15.20 -16.52
C PRO A 700 18.57 13.79 -16.44
N TYR A 701 18.70 13.23 -15.24
CA TYR A 701 19.21 11.85 -15.09
C TYR A 701 18.30 10.83 -15.78
N TYR A 702 16.98 11.03 -15.70
CA TYR A 702 16.02 10.20 -16.43
C TYR A 702 16.03 10.46 -17.92
N GLY A 703 16.22 11.70 -18.36
CA GLY A 703 16.40 12.02 -19.77
C GLY A 703 17.51 11.15 -20.40
N ILE A 704 18.70 11.17 -19.80
CA ILE A 704 19.84 10.36 -20.23
C ILE A 704 19.53 8.86 -20.06
N GLY A 705 19.08 8.45 -18.87
CA GLY A 705 18.88 7.04 -18.55
C GLY A 705 17.87 6.35 -19.46
N ILE A 706 16.76 7.01 -19.80
CA ILE A 706 15.71 6.45 -20.65
C ILE A 706 16.09 6.43 -22.13
N SER A 707 16.79 7.46 -22.63
CA SER A 707 17.15 7.55 -24.05
C SER A 707 18.39 6.72 -24.41
N LEU A 708 19.41 6.69 -23.56
CA LEU A 708 20.73 6.16 -23.87
C LEU A 708 20.76 4.68 -24.34
N PRO A 709 19.99 3.74 -23.77
CA PRO A 709 19.96 2.37 -24.29
C PRO A 709 19.51 2.28 -25.74
N PHE A 710 18.50 3.06 -26.14
CA PHE A 710 17.98 3.09 -27.51
C PHE A 710 18.92 3.83 -28.47
N ILE A 711 19.55 4.92 -28.00
CA ILE A 711 20.57 5.63 -28.77
C ILE A 711 21.74 4.70 -29.06
N LEU A 712 22.21 3.94 -28.09
CA LEU A 712 23.28 2.98 -28.29
C LEU A 712 22.88 1.86 -29.27
N MET A 713 21.65 1.37 -29.21
CA MET A 713 21.13 0.40 -30.19
C MET A 713 21.15 0.98 -31.62
N ARG A 714 20.75 2.25 -31.77
CA ARG A 714 20.70 2.95 -33.06
C ARG A 714 22.10 3.14 -33.67
N HIS A 715 23.06 3.46 -32.81
CA HIS A 715 24.46 3.70 -33.23
C HIS A 715 25.35 2.49 -32.94
N TRP A 716 24.79 1.28 -32.90
CA TRP A 716 25.49 0.06 -32.47
C TRP A 716 26.77 -0.23 -33.27
N ASP A 717 26.73 -0.12 -34.62
CA ASP A 717 27.86 -0.43 -35.49
C ASP A 717 29.01 0.58 -35.29
N GLU A 718 28.70 1.85 -35.16
CA GLU A 718 29.67 2.90 -34.83
C GLU A 718 30.33 2.63 -33.47
N TRP A 719 29.49 2.30 -32.45
CA TRP A 719 29.99 1.96 -31.12
C TRP A 719 30.92 0.72 -31.12
N GLN A 720 30.59 -0.30 -31.90
CA GLN A 720 31.44 -1.49 -31.98
C GLN A 720 32.77 -1.19 -32.65
N GLU A 721 32.79 -0.37 -33.70
CA GLU A 721 34.00 -0.07 -34.45
C GLU A 721 34.88 0.99 -33.78
N LYS A 722 34.29 2.07 -33.27
CA LYS A 722 35.04 3.28 -32.89
C LYS A 722 34.91 3.65 -31.43
N ARG A 723 33.98 3.04 -30.68
CA ARG A 723 33.61 3.45 -29.31
C ARG A 723 33.14 4.92 -29.23
N THR A 724 32.54 5.43 -30.30
CA THR A 724 31.93 6.78 -30.41
C THR A 724 30.43 6.65 -30.66
N LEU A 725 29.70 7.72 -30.36
CA LEU A 725 28.27 7.85 -30.62
C LEU A 725 28.04 9.22 -31.28
N THR A 726 27.81 9.24 -32.60
CA THR A 726 27.51 10.46 -33.33
C THR A 726 26.02 10.76 -33.23
N MET A 727 25.63 11.39 -32.12
CA MET A 727 24.23 11.70 -31.82
C MET A 727 23.73 12.87 -32.68
N ASP A 728 22.50 12.75 -33.16
CA ASP A 728 21.81 13.76 -33.95
C ASP A 728 20.62 14.41 -33.23
N ASP A 729 19.87 15.27 -33.91
CA ASP A 729 18.71 15.94 -33.32
C ASP A 729 17.58 14.98 -32.91
N MET A 730 17.48 13.78 -33.52
CA MET A 730 16.51 12.76 -33.13
C MET A 730 16.86 12.18 -31.77
N ASP A 731 18.16 11.95 -31.48
CA ASP A 731 18.63 11.44 -30.20
C ASP A 731 18.40 12.46 -29.09
N ARG A 732 18.69 13.73 -29.34
CA ARG A 732 18.37 14.84 -28.43
C ARG A 732 16.86 14.96 -28.18
N ARG A 733 16.04 14.79 -29.24
CA ARG A 733 14.58 14.82 -29.11
C ARG A 733 14.05 13.68 -28.25
N LEU A 734 14.60 12.46 -28.36
CA LEU A 734 14.23 11.34 -27.48
C LEU A 734 14.56 11.63 -26.02
N CYS A 735 15.76 12.18 -25.75
CA CYS A 735 16.15 12.59 -24.41
C CYS A 735 15.21 13.68 -23.85
N ARG A 736 14.88 14.69 -24.64
CA ARG A 736 13.94 15.76 -24.29
C ARG A 736 12.54 15.21 -23.99
N LEU A 737 12.01 14.33 -24.86
CA LEU A 737 10.71 13.70 -24.65
C LEU A 737 10.68 12.89 -23.34
N ALA A 738 11.73 12.13 -23.01
CA ALA A 738 11.84 11.42 -21.77
C ALA A 738 11.81 12.36 -20.55
N MET A 739 12.48 13.52 -20.63
CA MET A 739 12.44 14.56 -19.59
C MET A 739 11.05 15.17 -19.45
N GLU A 740 10.38 15.49 -20.57
CA GLU A 740 9.02 16.05 -20.57
C GLU A 740 8.01 15.10 -19.94
N ILE A 741 8.05 13.82 -20.31
CA ILE A 741 7.21 12.78 -19.72
C ILE A 741 7.44 12.71 -18.21
N GLN A 742 8.70 12.55 -17.81
CA GLN A 742 9.05 12.45 -16.39
C GLN A 742 8.62 13.69 -15.59
N TYR A 743 8.84 14.87 -16.13
CA TYR A 743 8.51 16.14 -15.46
C TYR A 743 7.00 16.30 -15.29
N LYS A 744 6.21 16.05 -16.33
CA LYS A 744 4.75 16.11 -16.24
C LYS A 744 4.19 15.06 -15.29
N CYS A 745 4.74 13.87 -15.27
CA CYS A 745 4.39 12.84 -14.30
C CYS A 745 4.75 13.27 -12.88
N GLN A 746 5.92 13.85 -12.65
CA GLN A 746 6.32 14.41 -11.36
C GLN A 746 5.37 15.51 -10.87
N GLN A 747 5.00 16.44 -11.75
CA GLN A 747 4.02 17.48 -11.42
C GLN A 747 2.67 16.88 -11.06
N PHE A 748 2.18 15.91 -11.83
CA PHE A 748 0.89 15.27 -11.61
C PHE A 748 0.83 14.50 -10.28
N PHE A 749 1.79 13.60 -10.04
CA PHE A 749 1.76 12.74 -8.84
C PHE A 749 2.22 13.43 -7.56
N PHE A 750 3.10 14.42 -7.66
CA PHE A 750 3.76 15.00 -6.49
C PHE A 750 3.67 16.53 -6.39
N GLY A 751 3.13 17.23 -7.39
CA GLY A 751 3.08 18.70 -7.42
C GLY A 751 2.33 19.30 -6.24
N GLU A 752 1.11 18.83 -5.97
CA GLU A 752 0.31 19.26 -4.82
C GLU A 752 0.99 18.91 -3.49
N MET A 753 1.55 17.70 -3.39
CA MET A 753 2.25 17.28 -2.19
C MET A 753 3.49 18.13 -1.92
N ALA A 754 4.25 18.47 -2.96
CA ALA A 754 5.40 19.36 -2.87
C ALA A 754 5.00 20.78 -2.44
N PHE A 755 3.95 21.31 -3.06
CA PHE A 755 3.42 22.63 -2.70
C PHE A 755 2.99 22.67 -1.24
N ASN A 756 2.20 21.70 -0.79
CA ASN A 756 1.74 21.62 0.60
C ASN A 756 2.91 21.48 1.59
N TYR A 757 3.91 20.66 1.26
CA TYR A 757 5.10 20.48 2.09
C TYR A 757 5.83 21.82 2.33
N PHE A 758 6.07 22.62 1.29
CA PHE A 758 6.75 23.89 1.44
C PHE A 758 5.85 24.97 2.08
N ALA A 759 4.53 24.93 1.83
CA ALA A 759 3.58 25.79 2.51
C ALA A 759 3.53 25.53 4.01
N ASP A 760 3.53 24.27 4.43
CA ASP A 760 3.54 23.87 5.84
C ASP A 760 4.87 24.22 6.52
N GLN A 761 6.00 24.03 5.84
CA GLN A 761 7.30 24.48 6.35
C GLN A 761 7.34 25.99 6.55
N ASN A 762 6.83 26.76 5.61
CA ASN A 762 6.76 28.22 5.77
C ASN A 762 5.88 28.61 6.96
N LYS A 763 4.74 27.93 7.17
CA LYS A 763 3.89 28.13 8.36
C LYS A 763 4.61 27.76 9.66
N GLU A 764 5.34 26.66 9.70
CA GLU A 764 6.13 26.26 10.88
C GLU A 764 7.23 27.28 11.19
N PHE A 765 7.92 27.80 10.18
CA PHE A 765 8.93 28.82 10.36
C PHE A 765 8.33 30.18 10.74
N VAL A 766 7.18 30.56 10.18
CA VAL A 766 6.44 31.78 10.57
C VAL A 766 5.82 31.62 11.94
N GLN A 767 5.32 30.44 12.33
CA GLN A 767 4.83 30.17 13.69
C GLN A 767 5.95 30.04 14.72
N ARG A 768 7.16 29.61 14.34
CA ARG A 768 8.36 29.66 15.20
C ARG A 768 8.90 31.08 15.38
N ARG A 769 8.67 32.01 14.45
CA ARG A 769 8.65 33.43 14.68
C ARG A 769 7.32 33.81 15.36
N ARG A 770 7.02 33.25 16.54
CA ARG A 770 6.09 33.89 17.44
C ARG A 770 6.52 35.35 17.54
N SER A 771 5.56 36.28 17.36
CA SER A 771 5.82 37.72 17.51
C SER A 771 6.71 37.89 18.73
N THR A 772 7.97 38.14 18.48
CA THR A 772 8.87 38.35 19.58
C THR A 772 8.36 39.64 20.23
N ARG A 773 8.61 39.82 21.52
CA ARG A 773 8.37 41.11 22.18
C ARG A 773 8.88 42.28 21.31
N TYR A 774 9.82 41.98 20.43
CA TYR A 774 10.39 42.87 19.45
C TYR A 774 9.41 43.28 18.35
N ASP A 775 8.67 42.34 17.77
CA ASP A 775 7.66 42.60 16.72
C ASP A 775 6.46 43.36 17.28
N GLU A 776 6.05 43.06 18.53
CA GLU A 776 4.99 43.78 19.23
C GLU A 776 5.40 45.21 19.54
N CYS A 777 6.66 45.42 19.95
CA CYS A 777 7.19 46.76 20.19
C CYS A 777 7.27 47.54 18.88
N PHE A 778 7.71 46.93 17.78
CA PHE A 778 7.78 47.57 16.48
C PHE A 778 6.39 47.98 15.97
N ARG A 779 5.37 47.12 16.13
CA ARG A 779 3.98 47.48 15.76
C ARG A 779 3.43 48.69 16.58
N LYS A 780 3.79 48.79 17.85
CA LYS A 780 3.37 49.85 18.75
C LYS A 780 4.06 51.19 18.50
N LEU A 781 5.22 51.21 17.79
CA LEU A 781 5.87 52.43 17.40
C LEU A 781 4.98 53.25 16.43
N PRO A 782 4.88 54.58 16.55
CA PRO A 782 4.25 55.44 15.55
C PRO A 782 4.94 55.31 14.18
N ASP A 783 4.22 55.63 13.09
CA ASP A 783 4.79 55.59 11.73
C ASP A 783 6.02 56.48 11.59
N GLU A 784 6.01 57.66 12.27
CA GLU A 784 7.20 58.47 12.49
C GLU A 784 7.56 58.50 13.98
N PHE A 785 8.77 58.12 14.30
CA PHE A 785 9.22 57.99 15.69
C PHE A 785 10.62 58.57 15.91
N ARG A 786 10.86 59.04 17.15
CA ARG A 786 12.18 59.43 17.61
C ARG A 786 12.90 58.34 18.38
N THR A 787 14.22 58.44 18.48
CA THR A 787 15.05 57.47 19.25
C THR A 787 14.50 57.25 20.68
N GLN A 788 13.98 58.35 21.35
CA GLN A 788 13.40 58.20 22.69
C GLN A 788 12.14 57.29 22.69
N GLN A 789 11.24 57.47 21.73
CA GLN A 789 10.03 56.63 21.60
C GLN A 789 10.38 55.18 21.31
N PHE A 790 11.46 54.97 20.54
CA PHE A 790 12.01 53.63 20.33
C PHE A 790 12.50 53.00 21.62
N MET A 791 13.30 53.80 22.41
CA MET A 791 13.81 53.33 23.72
C MET A 791 12.66 52.96 24.67
N ASP A 792 11.63 53.82 24.74
CA ASP A 792 10.48 53.63 25.63
C ASP A 792 9.67 52.39 25.24
N CYS A 793 9.46 52.18 23.93
CA CYS A 793 8.72 51.04 23.40
C CYS A 793 9.45 49.71 23.58
N PHE A 794 10.75 49.70 23.32
CA PHE A 794 11.60 48.49 23.39
C PHE A 794 12.23 48.27 24.79
N GLY A 795 12.13 49.23 25.69
CA GLY A 795 12.73 49.13 27.02
C GLY A 795 14.26 49.00 26.97
N CYS A 796 14.91 49.72 26.07
CA CYS A 796 16.33 49.56 25.83
C CYS A 796 17.12 50.86 26.02
N SER A 797 18.43 50.78 26.21
CA SER A 797 19.33 51.93 26.34
C SER A 797 19.58 52.62 25.00
N ASN A 798 19.97 53.88 25.03
CA ASN A 798 20.25 54.69 23.83
C ASN A 798 21.29 54.02 22.87
N PRO A 799 22.41 53.46 23.36
CA PRO A 799 23.35 52.74 22.46
C PRO A 799 22.74 51.50 21.80
N THR A 800 21.81 50.81 22.47
CA THR A 800 21.11 49.66 21.95
C THR A 800 20.05 50.09 20.92
N ALA A 801 19.28 51.14 21.21
CA ALA A 801 18.30 51.71 20.28
C ALA A 801 19.00 52.19 18.99
N SER A 802 20.13 52.91 19.10
CA SER A 802 20.88 53.41 17.94
C SER A 802 21.36 52.27 17.05
N ARG A 803 21.90 51.18 17.61
CA ARG A 803 22.35 50.00 16.84
C ARG A 803 21.17 49.26 16.16
N ALA A 804 20.04 49.14 16.87
CA ALA A 804 18.85 48.50 16.31
C ALA A 804 18.25 49.32 15.17
N ILE A 805 18.18 50.65 15.32
CA ILE A 805 17.68 51.58 14.28
C ILE A 805 18.59 51.55 13.05
N ILE A 806 19.93 51.53 13.21
CA ILE A 806 20.87 51.38 12.09
C ILE A 806 20.60 50.07 11.34
N ARG A 807 20.45 48.97 12.07
CA ARG A 807 20.13 47.66 11.45
C ARG A 807 18.78 47.70 10.72
N PHE A 808 17.76 48.33 11.29
CA PHE A 808 16.47 48.50 10.61
C PHE A 808 16.55 49.39 9.37
N GLN A 809 17.51 50.30 9.30
CA GLN A 809 17.79 51.08 8.10
C GLN A 809 18.52 50.22 7.04
N GLU A 810 19.47 49.38 7.44
CA GLU A 810 20.18 48.43 6.57
C GLU A 810 19.21 47.40 6.00
N ASP A 811 18.24 46.92 6.80
CA ASP A 811 17.21 45.94 6.41
C ASP A 811 16.03 46.59 5.65
N HIS A 812 16.10 47.91 5.31
CA HIS A 812 15.04 48.69 4.64
C HIS A 812 13.66 48.67 5.34
N VAL A 813 13.67 48.51 6.64
CA VAL A 813 12.45 48.51 7.51
C VAL A 813 12.07 49.89 7.95
N VAL A 814 13.08 50.78 8.11
CA VAL A 814 12.94 52.14 8.59
C VAL A 814 13.83 53.06 7.76
N GLU A 815 13.34 54.26 7.46
CA GLU A 815 14.13 55.31 6.84
C GLU A 815 14.39 56.49 7.81
N LYS A 816 15.51 57.14 7.62
CA LYS A 816 15.83 58.37 8.39
C LYS A 816 15.26 59.58 7.70
N VAL A 817 14.30 60.25 8.31
CA VAL A 817 13.66 61.48 7.78
C VAL A 817 14.52 62.70 8.04
N LYS A 818 15.03 62.87 9.30
CA LYS A 818 15.96 63.86 9.72
C LYS A 818 16.70 63.41 10.98
N TYR A 819 17.63 64.24 11.48
CA TYR A 819 18.38 63.87 12.68
C TYR A 819 17.45 63.50 13.84
N GLY A 820 17.56 62.26 14.33
CA GLY A 820 16.79 61.75 15.44
C GLY A 820 15.29 61.47 15.16
N LEU A 821 14.84 61.55 13.88
CA LEU A 821 13.47 61.17 13.44
C LEU A 821 13.54 60.17 12.33
N TYR A 822 12.79 59.06 12.48
CA TYR A 822 12.75 57.90 11.59
C TYR A 822 11.31 57.61 11.19
N ARG A 823 11.10 57.03 10.00
CA ARG A 823 9.81 56.63 9.48
C ARG A 823 9.83 55.13 9.20
N LYS A 824 8.75 54.44 9.57
CA LYS A 824 8.53 53.04 9.17
C LYS A 824 8.28 52.93 7.67
N LEU A 825 8.92 51.99 7.01
CA LEU A 825 8.67 51.61 5.63
C LEU A 825 7.77 50.38 5.52
N VAL A 826 7.65 49.62 6.62
CA VAL A 826 6.82 48.41 6.73
C VAL A 826 6.06 48.45 8.06
N ASN A 827 4.88 47.83 8.09
CA ASN A 827 4.07 47.76 9.30
C ASN A 827 4.46 46.60 10.23
N GLU A 828 5.14 45.61 9.71
CA GLU A 828 5.63 44.41 10.41
C GLU A 828 7.09 44.18 10.04
N LEU A 829 7.89 43.66 10.98
CA LEU A 829 9.28 43.27 10.73
C LEU A 829 9.31 42.07 9.81
N PRO A 830 10.20 42.00 8.79
CA PRO A 830 10.30 40.91 7.81
C PRO A 830 10.73 39.58 8.43
#